data_024ce534b25f80c4567a3b7fd937283a
#
_entry.id   024ce534b25f80c4567a3b7fd937283a
#
_cell.length_a   1.000
_cell.length_b   1.000
_cell.length_c   1.000
_cell.angle_alpha   90.00
_cell.angle_beta   90.00
_cell.angle_gamma   90.00
#
_symmetry.space_group_name_H-M   'P 1'
#
loop_
_entity.id
_entity.type
_entity.pdbx_description
1 polymer ?
#
loop_
_entity_poly.entity_id
_entity_poly.type
_entity_poly.pdbx_seq_one_letter_code
_entity_poly.pdbx_strand_id
1 'polypeptide(L)'
;MRYIGGKKQLLDNIQEILEPHLEGIEKTFVDLFGGSNIVGSYFKKNYQIMTNDLMYFSFVISRGEIQINKPLKFDALKNNGIIDPFYYLNNLKKSEIKSGFITQNYSPAGEFGRMYFTEENAKRIDTIRNLLNVWHQKQLVTDDEYFYLLASLIEAVPYISNITGTYGAYLKHWDNRALNKLDLKPIELINNGYSNKAFQGDSINLLNTISGDIVYIDTPYNSRQYAPNYHVLETIARYDNPIIKGVTGIRDYSEQKSDFSIKRRAKQSMQKMLENLNFKHAVLSYSTDGIIPESELVDLINKFSILGSVEKRRISYRKYKSKISNNKGVYELLFYFKPLSGQQFVSNNDQVTNKVTTWKPHSEIIKSPLNYIGGKFKILPQILPLFPQENIHTFVDLFSGGANVGINVDAETHVFNDINYKINELFETFQNHNSEEILQQIYSYINEYQLTKENENGFKKMRVDYNNHPDPIMLYTLVSYSFNYQFRFNSDMQYNNPFGRNRSQFSNRMEQNLINFINRLHEMDARFISQNFTALDISHLNKFDFVYADPPYLITTGSYNDGKRGFLGWNEEHEHELYNLLDTLNAKGVRFALSNVIDHKGMENMILKNWAKKYTIHPIKKTYKNSSYNTNRSDSNEVLVTNY
;
A
#
# COMPACT_ATOMS: atom_id res chain seq x y z
N MET A 1 -6.96 25.23 5.68
CA MET A 1 -8.06 24.60 4.90
C MET A 1 -9.29 24.29 5.76
N ARG A 2 -10.55 24.28 5.23
CA ARG A 2 -11.72 23.74 5.91
C ARG A 2 -11.76 22.22 5.69
N TYR A 3 -11.63 21.44 6.76
CA TYR A 3 -11.57 19.98 6.71
C TYR A 3 -12.57 19.39 7.73
N ILE A 4 -13.32 18.35 7.31
CA ILE A 4 -14.23 17.65 8.24
C ILE A 4 -13.38 16.92 9.27
N GLY A 5 -13.71 17.09 10.55
CA GLY A 5 -12.94 16.48 11.63
C GLY A 5 -11.61 17.18 11.93
N GLY A 6 -11.38 18.38 11.36
CA GLY A 6 -10.15 19.15 11.64
C GLY A 6 -9.96 19.41 13.15
N LYS A 7 -8.79 19.07 13.68
CA LYS A 7 -8.47 19.02 15.12
C LYS A 7 -7.98 20.34 15.71
N LYS A 8 -8.15 21.48 14.99
CA LYS A 8 -7.65 22.79 15.44
C LYS A 8 -8.07 23.16 16.89
N GLN A 9 -9.29 22.79 17.28
CA GLN A 9 -9.83 23.09 18.62
C GLN A 9 -9.37 22.09 19.69
N LEU A 10 -8.67 21.03 19.29
CA LEU A 10 -8.23 19.95 20.17
C LEU A 10 -6.71 19.95 20.38
N LEU A 11 -5.97 20.83 19.71
CA LEU A 11 -4.51 20.84 19.75
C LEU A 11 -3.97 20.96 21.18
N ASP A 12 -4.52 21.89 21.96
CA ASP A 12 -4.14 22.09 23.37
C ASP A 12 -4.47 20.85 24.20
N ASN A 13 -5.64 20.22 23.99
CA ASN A 13 -6.02 19.01 24.71
C ASN A 13 -5.15 17.80 24.33
N ILE A 14 -4.69 17.71 23.06
CA ILE A 14 -3.75 16.67 22.61
C ILE A 14 -2.39 16.89 23.29
N GLN A 15 -1.94 18.13 23.39
CA GLN A 15 -0.70 18.46 24.09
C GLN A 15 -0.84 18.17 25.60
N GLU A 16 -1.90 18.64 26.25
CA GLU A 16 -2.14 18.45 27.68
C GLU A 16 -2.26 16.98 28.12
N ILE A 17 -2.81 16.08 27.29
CA ILE A 17 -2.87 14.64 27.62
C ILE A 17 -1.51 13.96 27.42
N LEU A 18 -0.68 14.48 26.53
CA LEU A 18 0.62 13.91 26.16
C LEU A 18 1.75 14.36 27.09
N GLU A 19 1.85 15.67 27.38
CA GLU A 19 2.99 16.29 28.09
C GLU A 19 3.33 15.64 29.44
N PRO A 20 2.39 15.25 30.33
CA PRO A 20 2.70 14.67 31.63
C PRO A 20 3.47 13.34 31.55
N HIS A 21 3.46 12.71 30.37
CA HIS A 21 4.05 11.39 30.16
C HIS A 21 5.39 11.41 29.42
N LEU A 22 5.83 12.61 28.97
CA LEU A 22 7.08 12.79 28.24
C LEU A 22 8.26 12.99 29.19
N GLU A 23 9.40 12.43 28.81
CA GLU A 23 10.65 12.55 29.53
C GLU A 23 11.51 13.74 29.04
N GLY A 24 11.08 14.42 27.98
CA GLY A 24 11.80 15.54 27.35
C GLY A 24 12.95 15.11 26.43
N ILE A 25 13.05 13.82 26.15
CA ILE A 25 14.07 13.24 25.24
C ILE A 25 13.46 12.82 23.89
N GLU A 26 12.14 12.87 23.79
CA GLU A 26 11.40 12.51 22.57
C GLU A 26 11.73 13.49 21.45
N LYS A 27 12.00 12.93 20.26
CA LYS A 27 12.42 13.71 19.08
C LYS A 27 11.45 13.57 17.90
N THR A 28 10.70 12.49 17.85
CA THR A 28 9.87 12.16 16.69
C THR A 28 8.40 12.17 17.04
N PHE A 29 7.58 12.75 16.15
CA PHE A 29 6.13 12.76 16.22
C PHE A 29 5.56 12.32 14.88
N VAL A 30 4.72 11.26 14.90
CA VAL A 30 4.09 10.70 13.71
C VAL A 30 2.61 11.03 13.71
N ASP A 31 2.13 11.77 12.71
CA ASP A 31 0.71 11.99 12.42
C ASP A 31 0.26 10.95 11.39
N LEU A 32 -0.36 9.86 11.85
CA LEU A 32 -0.63 8.68 11.03
C LEU A 32 -1.80 8.90 10.04
N PHE A 33 -2.64 9.91 10.27
CA PHE A 33 -3.79 10.28 9.45
C PHE A 33 -3.82 11.80 9.27
N GLY A 34 -2.86 12.33 8.55
CA GLY A 34 -2.56 13.77 8.48
C GLY A 34 -3.72 14.67 8.08
N GLY A 35 -4.60 14.23 7.17
CA GLY A 35 -5.77 14.98 6.72
C GLY A 35 -5.41 16.39 6.25
N SER A 36 -5.72 17.39 7.08
CA SER A 36 -5.34 18.79 6.84
C SER A 36 -3.94 19.15 7.38
N ASN A 37 -3.20 18.20 7.92
CA ASN A 37 -1.88 18.34 8.55
C ASN A 37 -1.78 19.31 9.74
N ILE A 38 -2.91 19.69 10.32
CA ILE A 38 -2.91 20.72 11.37
C ILE A 38 -2.25 20.25 12.67
N VAL A 39 -2.31 18.94 12.98
CA VAL A 39 -1.64 18.36 14.14
C VAL A 39 -0.15 18.28 13.88
N GLY A 40 0.27 17.73 12.73
CA GLY A 40 1.66 17.70 12.32
C GLY A 40 2.31 19.09 12.33
N SER A 41 1.64 20.10 11.77
CA SER A 41 2.13 21.50 11.78
C SER A 41 2.27 22.07 13.19
N TYR A 42 1.32 21.77 14.08
CA TYR A 42 1.38 22.26 15.48
C TYR A 42 2.61 21.72 16.21
N PHE A 43 2.83 20.40 16.12
CA PHE A 43 3.93 19.73 16.79
C PHE A 43 5.29 19.88 16.07
N LYS A 44 5.31 20.37 14.82
CA LYS A 44 6.53 20.60 14.05
C LYS A 44 7.51 21.55 14.75
N LYS A 45 7.03 22.43 15.62
CA LYS A 45 7.91 23.36 16.37
C LYS A 45 8.88 22.62 17.29
N ASN A 46 8.49 21.45 17.80
CA ASN A 46 9.22 20.76 18.85
C ASN A 46 9.80 19.41 18.40
N TYR A 47 9.24 18.80 17.32
CA TYR A 47 9.56 17.43 16.91
C TYR A 47 9.91 17.33 15.43
N GLN A 48 10.68 16.30 15.10
CA GLN A 48 10.75 15.78 13.74
C GLN A 48 9.39 15.16 13.38
N ILE A 49 8.75 15.65 12.34
CA ILE A 49 7.42 15.19 11.93
C ILE A 49 7.54 14.16 10.81
N MET A 50 6.82 13.05 11.00
CA MET A 50 6.43 12.15 9.94
C MET A 50 4.91 12.20 9.81
N THR A 51 4.37 12.40 8.61
CA THR A 51 2.92 12.45 8.37
C THR A 51 2.53 11.51 7.25
N ASN A 52 1.37 10.89 7.37
CA ASN A 52 0.82 10.00 6.36
C ASN A 52 -0.65 10.29 6.09
N ASP A 53 -1.07 10.11 4.86
CA ASP A 53 -2.50 10.06 4.51
C ASP A 53 -2.72 9.17 3.27
N LEU A 54 -3.91 8.60 3.16
CA LEU A 54 -4.31 7.83 1.99
C LEU A 54 -4.62 8.72 0.78
N MET A 55 -5.05 9.97 1.04
CA MET A 55 -5.44 10.94 0.01
C MET A 55 -4.21 11.70 -0.53
N TYR A 56 -4.08 11.74 -1.85
CA TYR A 56 -2.96 12.42 -2.50
C TYR A 56 -2.94 13.93 -2.24
N PHE A 57 -4.12 14.60 -2.21
CA PHE A 57 -4.15 16.04 -1.91
C PHE A 57 -3.63 16.34 -0.48
N SER A 58 -3.88 15.46 0.50
CA SER A 58 -3.33 15.58 1.85
C SER A 58 -1.81 15.38 1.85
N PHE A 59 -1.32 14.38 1.12
CA PHE A 59 0.12 14.19 0.90
C PHE A 59 0.77 15.42 0.25
N VAL A 60 0.12 16.04 -0.75
CA VAL A 60 0.62 17.28 -1.38
C VAL A 60 0.77 18.41 -0.35
N ILE A 61 -0.22 18.58 0.54
CA ILE A 61 -0.13 19.58 1.62
C ILE A 61 1.03 19.21 2.55
N SER A 62 1.16 17.94 2.94
CA SER A 62 2.25 17.46 3.79
C SER A 62 3.64 17.74 3.19
N ARG A 63 3.80 17.49 1.89
CA ARG A 63 5.02 17.79 1.14
C ARG A 63 5.34 19.28 1.15
N GLY A 64 4.32 20.12 0.90
CA GLY A 64 4.49 21.57 0.78
C GLY A 64 4.64 22.32 2.11
N GLU A 65 4.05 21.81 3.21
CA GLU A 65 4.02 22.49 4.50
C GLU A 65 4.92 21.81 5.54
N ILE A 66 4.82 20.47 5.67
CA ILE A 66 5.50 19.75 6.75
C ILE A 66 6.94 19.43 6.38
N GLN A 67 7.19 18.91 5.19
CA GLN A 67 8.51 18.41 4.82
C GLN A 67 9.51 19.53 4.60
N ILE A 68 9.08 20.69 4.13
CA ILE A 68 9.92 21.83 3.81
C ILE A 68 10.25 22.65 5.07
N ASN A 69 11.54 22.88 5.30
CA ASN A 69 12.03 23.67 6.44
C ASN A 69 12.60 25.03 6.05
N LYS A 70 12.95 25.24 4.79
CA LYS A 70 13.68 26.44 4.35
C LYS A 70 12.83 27.23 3.34
N PRO A 71 12.90 28.57 3.36
CA PRO A 71 12.31 29.36 2.30
C PRO A 71 12.84 28.93 0.93
N LEU A 72 11.94 28.79 -0.02
CA LEU A 72 12.23 28.36 -1.37
C LEU A 72 12.67 29.55 -2.22
N LYS A 73 13.64 29.34 -3.10
CA LYS A 73 14.29 30.45 -3.83
C LYS A 73 13.70 30.68 -5.23
N PHE A 74 13.19 29.64 -5.89
CA PHE A 74 12.68 29.69 -7.27
C PHE A 74 13.69 30.25 -8.29
N ASP A 75 14.97 29.91 -8.12
CA ASP A 75 16.07 30.53 -8.88
C ASP A 75 15.93 30.28 -10.40
N ALA A 76 15.50 29.07 -10.81
CA ALA A 76 15.31 28.79 -12.22
C ALA A 76 14.13 29.56 -12.83
N LEU A 77 13.04 29.79 -12.09
CA LEU A 77 11.95 30.67 -12.54
C LEU A 77 12.41 32.12 -12.66
N LYS A 78 13.20 32.62 -11.69
CA LYS A 78 13.75 33.99 -11.76
C LYS A 78 14.65 34.19 -12.96
N ASN A 79 15.50 33.22 -13.28
CA ASN A 79 16.35 33.25 -14.47
C ASN A 79 15.55 33.23 -15.77
N ASN A 80 14.29 32.78 -15.73
CA ASN A 80 13.33 32.80 -16.86
C ASN A 80 12.35 33.99 -16.78
N GLY A 81 12.63 35.03 -15.97
CA GLY A 81 11.84 36.25 -15.90
C GLY A 81 10.64 36.21 -14.95
N ILE A 82 10.46 35.12 -14.19
CA ILE A 82 9.38 35.00 -13.18
C ILE A 82 9.98 35.21 -11.79
N ILE A 83 10.05 36.48 -11.37
CA ILE A 83 10.68 36.87 -10.10
C ILE A 83 9.89 36.35 -8.89
N ASP A 84 8.57 36.47 -8.94
CA ASP A 84 7.65 35.98 -7.89
C ASP A 84 6.59 35.07 -8.53
N PRO A 85 6.63 33.75 -8.26
CA PRO A 85 5.68 32.82 -8.85
C PRO A 85 4.24 33.05 -8.36
N PHE A 86 4.03 33.50 -7.12
CA PHE A 86 2.69 33.81 -6.60
C PHE A 86 2.09 35.03 -7.30
N TYR A 87 2.89 36.10 -7.42
CA TYR A 87 2.47 37.27 -8.17
C TYR A 87 2.13 36.92 -9.62
N TYR A 88 2.97 36.15 -10.28
CA TYR A 88 2.77 35.70 -11.66
C TYR A 88 1.45 34.90 -11.81
N LEU A 89 1.24 33.85 -10.98
CA LEU A 89 0.06 32.99 -11.03
C LEU A 89 -1.24 33.74 -10.68
N ASN A 90 -1.19 34.71 -9.78
CA ASN A 90 -2.33 35.52 -9.39
C ASN A 90 -2.70 36.58 -10.47
N ASN A 91 -1.75 37.00 -11.30
CA ASN A 91 -1.92 38.05 -12.29
C ASN A 91 -1.87 37.57 -13.75
N LEU A 92 -2.21 36.29 -14.00
CA LEU A 92 -2.34 35.74 -15.34
C LEU A 92 -3.31 36.58 -16.19
N LYS A 93 -2.86 36.93 -17.42
CA LYS A 93 -3.70 37.69 -18.41
C LYS A 93 -4.84 36.82 -18.91
N LYS A 94 -5.97 37.42 -19.29
CA LYS A 94 -7.13 36.71 -19.86
C LYS A 94 -6.77 35.81 -21.04
N SER A 95 -5.81 36.23 -21.88
CA SER A 95 -5.31 35.46 -23.02
C SER A 95 -4.53 34.18 -22.62
N GLU A 96 -3.97 34.14 -21.42
CA GLU A 96 -3.20 33.01 -20.90
C GLU A 96 -4.09 31.96 -20.20
N ILE A 97 -5.29 32.38 -19.76
CA ILE A 97 -6.24 31.56 -19.03
C ILE A 97 -6.98 30.63 -20.00
N LYS A 98 -6.77 29.31 -19.83
CA LYS A 98 -7.30 28.26 -20.71
C LYS A 98 -8.25 27.31 -19.96
N SER A 99 -9.24 26.84 -20.70
CA SER A 99 -10.12 25.76 -20.23
C SER A 99 -9.39 24.43 -20.23
N GLY A 100 -9.67 23.61 -19.23
CA GLY A 100 -9.15 22.24 -19.10
C GLY A 100 -10.17 21.34 -18.40
N PHE A 101 -9.68 20.30 -17.73
CA PHE A 101 -10.52 19.27 -17.12
C PHE A 101 -11.45 19.82 -16.03
N ILE A 102 -10.95 20.70 -15.16
CA ILE A 102 -11.74 21.28 -14.07
C ILE A 102 -12.87 22.16 -14.62
N THR A 103 -12.56 22.96 -15.65
CA THR A 103 -13.57 23.80 -16.32
C THR A 103 -14.67 22.94 -16.92
N GLN A 104 -14.33 21.89 -17.63
CA GLN A 104 -15.28 21.04 -18.34
C GLN A 104 -16.12 20.16 -17.41
N ASN A 105 -15.62 19.85 -16.24
CA ASN A 105 -16.24 18.86 -15.37
C ASN A 105 -16.81 19.41 -14.07
N TYR A 106 -16.33 20.57 -13.58
CA TYR A 106 -16.69 21.11 -12.27
C TYR A 106 -17.13 22.60 -12.33
N SER A 107 -17.42 23.11 -13.53
CA SER A 107 -17.99 24.44 -13.70
C SER A 107 -19.23 24.40 -14.60
N PRO A 108 -20.03 25.49 -14.65
CA PRO A 108 -21.18 25.60 -15.57
C PRO A 108 -20.82 25.55 -17.05
N ALA A 109 -19.56 25.79 -17.42
CA ALA A 109 -19.10 25.73 -18.81
C ALA A 109 -19.00 24.28 -19.34
N GLY A 110 -19.08 23.28 -18.51
CA GLY A 110 -19.08 21.89 -18.92
C GLY A 110 -20.48 21.33 -19.22
N GLU A 111 -20.54 20.19 -19.90
CA GLU A 111 -21.78 19.51 -20.32
C GLU A 111 -22.80 19.30 -19.16
N PHE A 112 -22.31 19.00 -17.96
CA PHE A 112 -23.19 18.71 -16.81
C PHE A 112 -23.52 19.93 -15.97
N GLY A 113 -23.05 21.12 -16.29
CA GLY A 113 -23.35 22.36 -15.59
C GLY A 113 -23.06 22.35 -14.10
N ARG A 114 -22.06 21.62 -13.63
CA ARG A 114 -21.74 21.50 -12.20
C ARG A 114 -21.22 22.81 -11.65
N MET A 115 -21.77 23.28 -10.54
CA MET A 115 -21.49 24.60 -10.00
C MET A 115 -20.48 24.56 -8.83
N TYR A 116 -19.40 23.78 -8.90
CA TYR A 116 -18.34 23.81 -7.88
C TYR A 116 -17.53 25.09 -7.92
N PHE A 117 -17.23 25.59 -9.12
CA PHE A 117 -16.47 26.80 -9.36
C PHE A 117 -17.14 27.65 -10.42
N THR A 118 -16.95 28.97 -10.37
CA THR A 118 -17.25 29.81 -11.53
C THR A 118 -16.37 29.37 -12.72
N GLU A 119 -16.84 29.62 -13.93
CA GLU A 119 -16.06 29.30 -15.13
C GLU A 119 -14.67 29.96 -15.10
N GLU A 120 -14.58 31.21 -14.65
CA GLU A 120 -13.32 31.94 -14.54
C GLU A 120 -12.36 31.26 -13.56
N ASN A 121 -12.83 30.91 -12.34
CA ASN A 121 -12.00 30.23 -11.34
C ASN A 121 -11.58 28.83 -11.78
N ALA A 122 -12.48 28.07 -12.45
CA ALA A 122 -12.16 26.77 -12.99
C ALA A 122 -11.04 26.84 -14.05
N LYS A 123 -11.14 27.80 -14.99
CA LYS A 123 -10.09 28.06 -15.99
C LYS A 123 -8.76 28.46 -15.35
N ARG A 124 -8.80 29.25 -14.28
CA ARG A 124 -7.60 29.63 -13.53
C ARG A 124 -6.95 28.40 -12.86
N ILE A 125 -7.74 27.52 -12.24
CA ILE A 125 -7.24 26.26 -11.65
C ILE A 125 -6.56 25.43 -12.75
N ASP A 126 -7.22 25.21 -13.88
CA ASP A 126 -6.67 24.44 -15.00
C ASP A 126 -5.35 25.05 -15.51
N THR A 127 -5.33 26.37 -15.69
CA THR A 127 -4.13 27.07 -16.19
C THR A 127 -2.98 26.94 -15.20
N ILE A 128 -3.22 27.16 -13.91
CA ILE A 128 -2.19 27.06 -12.87
C ILE A 128 -1.67 25.62 -12.80
N ARG A 129 -2.56 24.62 -12.79
CA ARG A 129 -2.13 23.21 -12.77
C ARG A 129 -1.24 22.84 -13.96
N ASN A 130 -1.63 23.28 -15.16
CA ASN A 130 -0.82 23.07 -16.37
C ASN A 130 0.55 23.79 -16.28
N LEU A 131 0.57 25.04 -15.79
CA LEU A 131 1.84 25.76 -15.60
C LEU A 131 2.76 25.05 -14.60
N LEU A 132 2.24 24.62 -13.44
CA LEU A 132 3.03 23.88 -12.47
C LEU A 132 3.61 22.60 -13.07
N ASN A 133 2.83 21.83 -13.82
CA ASN A 133 3.31 20.63 -14.49
C ASN A 133 4.40 20.96 -15.54
N VAL A 134 4.20 21.98 -16.35
CA VAL A 134 5.19 22.41 -17.35
C VAL A 134 6.47 22.90 -16.69
N TRP A 135 6.38 23.68 -15.60
CA TRP A 135 7.55 24.15 -14.87
C TRP A 135 8.34 22.98 -14.26
N HIS A 136 7.63 22.00 -13.70
CA HIS A 136 8.28 20.81 -13.12
C HIS A 136 8.94 19.96 -14.22
N GLN A 137 8.24 19.63 -15.30
CA GLN A 137 8.79 18.85 -16.41
C GLN A 137 10.00 19.54 -17.08
N LYS A 138 10.00 20.87 -17.14
CA LYS A 138 11.12 21.66 -17.67
C LYS A 138 12.21 21.94 -16.62
N GLN A 139 12.11 21.38 -15.41
CA GLN A 139 13.02 21.61 -14.32
C GLN A 139 13.19 23.11 -13.94
N LEU A 140 12.15 23.92 -14.17
CA LEU A 140 12.09 25.32 -13.75
C LEU A 140 11.72 25.47 -12.27
N VAL A 141 11.24 24.41 -11.64
CA VAL A 141 10.99 24.28 -10.22
C VAL A 141 11.54 22.94 -9.74
N THR A 142 12.11 22.90 -8.55
CA THR A 142 12.47 21.66 -7.86
C THR A 142 11.23 20.94 -7.37
N ASP A 143 11.35 19.68 -6.92
CA ASP A 143 10.23 18.95 -6.31
C ASP A 143 9.62 19.71 -5.14
N ASP A 144 10.43 20.25 -4.25
CA ASP A 144 9.94 21.01 -3.09
C ASP A 144 9.21 22.29 -3.52
N GLU A 145 9.73 23.03 -4.51
CA GLU A 145 9.07 24.20 -5.06
C GLU A 145 7.75 23.85 -5.77
N TYR A 146 7.72 22.73 -6.50
CA TYR A 146 6.51 22.22 -7.14
C TYR A 146 5.42 21.88 -6.10
N PHE A 147 5.78 21.07 -5.09
CA PHE A 147 4.80 20.68 -4.05
C PHE A 147 4.35 21.86 -3.20
N TYR A 148 5.21 22.83 -2.96
CA TYR A 148 4.87 24.06 -2.25
C TYR A 148 3.82 24.90 -3.01
N LEU A 149 4.02 25.13 -4.30
CA LEU A 149 3.06 25.85 -5.13
C LEU A 149 1.76 25.09 -5.30
N LEU A 150 1.83 23.76 -5.46
CA LEU A 150 0.66 22.90 -5.56
C LEU A 150 -0.13 22.86 -4.26
N ALA A 151 0.54 22.75 -3.11
CA ALA A 151 -0.10 22.82 -1.79
C ALA A 151 -0.79 24.18 -1.60
N SER A 152 -0.16 25.28 -2.02
CA SER A 152 -0.74 26.62 -1.97
C SER A 152 -2.00 26.74 -2.82
N LEU A 153 -2.04 26.08 -3.99
CA LEU A 153 -3.26 26.00 -4.80
C LEU A 153 -4.35 25.20 -4.07
N ILE A 154 -4.02 24.00 -3.55
CA ILE A 154 -4.98 23.15 -2.82
C ILE A 154 -5.55 23.87 -1.59
N GLU A 155 -4.74 24.65 -0.87
CA GLU A 155 -5.17 25.49 0.26
C GLU A 155 -6.08 26.67 -0.17
N ALA A 156 -5.89 27.23 -1.36
CA ALA A 156 -6.69 28.35 -1.86
C ALA A 156 -8.06 27.93 -2.40
N VAL A 157 -8.17 26.74 -3.01
CA VAL A 157 -9.38 26.24 -3.69
C VAL A 157 -10.63 26.24 -2.80
N PRO A 158 -10.63 25.82 -1.52
CA PRO A 158 -11.82 25.84 -0.64
C PRO A 158 -12.44 27.23 -0.43
N TYR A 159 -11.67 28.30 -0.60
CA TYR A 159 -12.14 29.68 -0.41
C TYR A 159 -12.96 30.21 -1.59
N ILE A 160 -12.87 29.53 -2.74
CA ILE A 160 -13.61 29.87 -3.95
C ILE A 160 -14.57 28.73 -4.38
N SER A 161 -14.76 27.73 -3.53
CA SER A 161 -15.61 26.59 -3.81
C SER A 161 -17.05 26.83 -3.39
N ASN A 162 -18.01 26.54 -4.28
CA ASN A 162 -19.44 26.70 -4.07
C ASN A 162 -20.06 25.49 -3.37
N ILE A 163 -19.62 25.25 -2.13
CA ILE A 163 -19.98 24.10 -1.32
C ILE A 163 -20.35 24.52 0.11
N THR A 164 -21.12 23.69 0.81
CA THR A 164 -21.46 23.94 2.23
C THR A 164 -20.37 23.49 3.21
N GLY A 165 -19.42 22.68 2.80
CA GLY A 165 -18.33 22.18 3.66
C GLY A 165 -17.52 21.06 3.02
N THR A 166 -18.10 20.25 2.14
CA THR A 166 -17.44 19.17 1.40
C THR A 166 -17.82 19.19 -0.07
N TYR A 167 -17.03 18.50 -0.89
CA TYR A 167 -17.27 18.35 -2.33
C TYR A 167 -18.27 17.22 -2.67
N GLY A 168 -18.87 16.57 -1.70
CA GLY A 168 -19.93 15.58 -1.94
C GLY A 168 -21.18 16.15 -2.61
N ALA A 169 -21.36 17.48 -2.57
CA ALA A 169 -22.38 18.22 -3.30
C ALA A 169 -21.97 19.69 -3.49
N TYR A 170 -22.48 20.31 -4.54
CA TYR A 170 -22.34 21.74 -4.78
C TYR A 170 -23.70 22.45 -4.55
N LEU A 171 -23.65 23.76 -4.27
CA LEU A 171 -24.85 24.60 -4.12
C LEU A 171 -25.43 24.92 -5.52
N LYS A 172 -26.78 24.93 -5.60
CA LYS A 172 -27.49 25.29 -6.84
C LYS A 172 -27.63 26.83 -7.04
N HIS A 173 -27.12 27.61 -6.10
CA HIS A 173 -26.95 29.06 -6.18
C HIS A 173 -25.52 29.41 -5.78
N TRP A 174 -25.05 30.57 -6.17
CA TRP A 174 -23.69 30.99 -5.84
C TRP A 174 -23.60 31.50 -4.41
N ASP A 175 -22.71 30.91 -3.63
CA ASP A 175 -22.24 31.50 -2.36
C ASP A 175 -21.32 32.69 -2.70
N ASN A 176 -21.41 33.79 -1.97
CA ASN A 176 -20.61 34.99 -2.22
C ASN A 176 -19.09 34.70 -2.24
N ARG A 177 -18.63 33.74 -1.46
CA ARG A 177 -17.20 33.32 -1.46
C ARG A 177 -16.79 32.72 -2.79
N ALA A 178 -17.66 31.95 -3.44
CA ALA A 178 -17.36 31.30 -4.71
C ALA A 178 -17.20 32.30 -5.87
N LEU A 179 -17.71 33.52 -5.70
CA LEU A 179 -17.57 34.61 -6.66
C LEU A 179 -16.25 35.36 -6.53
N ASN A 180 -15.48 35.15 -5.45
CA ASN A 180 -14.17 35.73 -5.31
C ASN A 180 -13.20 35.15 -6.33
N LYS A 181 -12.21 35.92 -6.74
CA LYS A 181 -11.12 35.47 -7.60
C LYS A 181 -10.21 34.51 -6.82
N LEU A 182 -9.78 33.44 -7.45
CA LEU A 182 -8.74 32.55 -6.90
C LEU A 182 -7.45 33.34 -6.63
N ASP A 183 -6.97 33.31 -5.41
CA ASP A 183 -5.78 34.01 -4.92
C ASP A 183 -4.88 33.04 -4.14
N LEU A 184 -3.72 32.73 -4.70
CA LEU A 184 -2.73 31.85 -4.08
C LEU A 184 -1.90 32.64 -3.09
N LYS A 185 -1.75 32.09 -1.88
CA LYS A 185 -0.89 32.69 -0.84
C LYS A 185 0.26 31.75 -0.50
N PRO A 186 1.45 32.29 -0.23
CA PRO A 186 2.52 31.49 0.35
C PRO A 186 2.09 30.81 1.63
N ILE A 187 2.46 29.54 1.80
CA ILE A 187 2.29 28.80 3.05
C ILE A 187 3.40 29.22 4.01
N GLU A 188 3.06 29.50 5.26
CA GLU A 188 4.04 29.80 6.30
C GLU A 188 4.81 28.52 6.64
N LEU A 189 6.13 28.54 6.45
CA LEU A 189 7.00 27.41 6.71
C LEU A 189 7.63 27.51 8.10
N ILE A 190 7.49 26.45 8.89
CA ILE A 190 8.15 26.32 10.18
C ILE A 190 9.49 25.59 9.95
N ASN A 191 10.59 26.23 10.29
CA ASN A 191 11.91 25.60 10.31
C ASN A 191 12.19 25.02 11.69
N ASN A 192 12.16 23.70 11.81
CA ASN A 192 12.47 23.00 13.05
C ASN A 192 13.86 22.34 13.05
N GLY A 193 14.62 22.48 11.97
CA GLY A 193 15.96 21.90 11.83
C GLY A 193 16.01 20.38 11.61
N TYR A 194 14.87 19.69 11.64
CA TYR A 194 14.78 18.24 11.45
C TYR A 194 14.47 17.84 9.99
N SER A 195 14.80 16.60 9.63
CA SER A 195 14.41 16.01 8.36
C SER A 195 12.99 15.44 8.45
N ASN A 196 11.96 16.29 8.22
CA ASN A 196 10.58 15.88 8.23
C ASN A 196 10.24 15.06 6.99
N LYS A 197 9.26 14.15 7.09
CA LYS A 197 8.86 13.25 5.99
C LYS A 197 7.35 13.21 5.81
N ALA A 198 6.91 13.20 4.55
CA ALA A 198 5.52 12.97 4.16
C ALA A 198 5.41 11.63 3.44
N PHE A 199 4.40 10.85 3.79
CA PHE A 199 4.07 9.55 3.19
C PHE A 199 2.67 9.59 2.60
N GLN A 200 2.44 8.76 1.58
CA GLN A 200 1.11 8.53 1.02
C GLN A 200 0.83 7.04 0.98
N GLY A 201 -0.15 6.58 1.76
CA GLY A 201 -0.50 5.17 1.73
C GLY A 201 -1.40 4.72 2.87
N ASP A 202 -1.66 3.42 2.89
CA ASP A 202 -2.40 2.79 3.97
C ASP A 202 -1.59 2.86 5.29
N SER A 203 -2.23 3.38 6.33
CA SER A 203 -1.59 3.62 7.63
C SER A 203 -1.11 2.33 8.32
N ILE A 204 -1.85 1.22 8.17
CA ILE A 204 -1.47 -0.07 8.77
C ILE A 204 -0.23 -0.63 8.08
N ASN A 205 -0.16 -0.49 6.76
CA ASN A 205 1.02 -0.92 6.00
C ASN A 205 2.25 -0.07 6.37
N LEU A 206 2.07 1.24 6.53
CA LEU A 206 3.15 2.15 6.90
C LEU A 206 3.73 1.82 8.29
N LEU A 207 2.91 1.44 9.26
CA LEU A 207 3.35 1.06 10.61
C LEU A 207 4.36 -0.08 10.63
N ASN A 208 4.40 -0.91 9.59
CA ASN A 208 5.42 -1.97 9.47
C ASN A 208 6.82 -1.41 9.13
N THR A 209 6.92 -0.14 8.72
CA THR A 209 8.16 0.47 8.21
C THR A 209 8.63 1.67 9.02
N ILE A 210 7.79 2.19 9.92
CA ILE A 210 8.11 3.35 10.74
C ILE A 210 8.02 3.04 12.21
N SER A 211 8.86 3.70 12.98
CA SER A 211 8.86 3.71 14.44
C SER A 211 9.22 5.10 14.94
N GLY A 212 9.02 5.38 16.19
CA GLY A 212 9.36 6.68 16.76
C GLY A 212 8.98 6.81 18.22
N ASP A 213 9.05 8.04 18.72
CA ASP A 213 8.74 8.29 20.12
C ASP A 213 7.22 8.45 20.32
N ILE A 214 6.56 9.30 19.51
CA ILE A 214 5.15 9.66 19.67
C ILE A 214 4.40 9.35 18.38
N VAL A 215 3.22 8.71 18.49
CA VAL A 215 2.27 8.55 17.39
C VAL A 215 0.92 9.16 17.74
N TYR A 216 0.40 9.98 16.84
CA TYR A 216 -0.97 10.50 16.87
C TYR A 216 -1.84 9.76 15.86
N ILE A 217 -3.02 9.34 16.30
CA ILE A 217 -3.93 8.46 15.56
C ILE A 217 -5.32 9.10 15.53
N ASP A 218 -5.77 9.50 14.34
CA ASP A 218 -7.09 10.05 14.07
C ASP A 218 -7.78 9.31 12.93
N THR A 219 -8.16 8.06 13.19
CA THR A 219 -8.76 7.22 12.16
C THR A 219 -10.12 7.76 11.71
N PRO A 220 -10.55 7.51 10.46
CA PRO A 220 -11.96 7.63 10.10
C PRO A 220 -12.83 6.83 11.07
N TYR A 221 -13.79 7.48 11.71
CA TYR A 221 -14.64 6.87 12.74
C TYR A 221 -16.13 6.74 12.34
N ASN A 222 -16.52 7.25 11.18
CA ASN A 222 -17.89 7.15 10.68
C ASN A 222 -17.97 6.37 9.36
N SER A 223 -19.18 5.97 8.95
CA SER A 223 -19.39 5.16 7.74
C SER A 223 -19.19 5.93 6.42
N ARG A 224 -18.89 7.21 6.47
CA ARG A 224 -18.66 8.02 5.28
C ARG A 224 -17.19 7.95 4.88
N GLN A 225 -16.93 7.46 3.68
CA GLN A 225 -15.59 7.51 3.11
C GLN A 225 -15.17 8.98 2.86
N TYR A 226 -13.89 9.29 3.09
CA TYR A 226 -13.36 10.64 2.88
C TYR A 226 -13.21 10.99 1.40
N ALA A 227 -12.84 10.02 0.56
CA ALA A 227 -12.60 10.24 -0.86
C ALA A 227 -13.75 10.92 -1.61
N PRO A 228 -15.03 10.50 -1.49
CA PRO A 228 -16.15 11.23 -2.11
C PRO A 228 -16.35 12.66 -1.59
N ASN A 229 -15.94 12.94 -0.36
CA ASN A 229 -16.08 14.28 0.23
C ASN A 229 -15.02 15.27 -0.28
N TYR A 230 -13.90 14.77 -0.79
CA TYR A 230 -12.75 15.57 -1.24
C TYR A 230 -12.32 15.26 -2.67
N HIS A 231 -13.17 14.56 -3.46
CA HIS A 231 -12.85 14.09 -4.81
C HIS A 231 -12.41 15.21 -5.78
N VAL A 232 -12.92 16.43 -5.61
CA VAL A 232 -12.52 17.58 -6.44
C VAL A 232 -11.09 18.02 -6.09
N LEU A 233 -10.73 18.13 -4.81
CA LEU A 233 -9.35 18.45 -4.39
C LEU A 233 -8.38 17.35 -4.85
N GLU A 234 -8.77 16.08 -4.72
CA GLU A 234 -7.98 14.95 -5.20
C GLU A 234 -7.77 15.04 -6.72
N THR A 235 -8.80 15.41 -7.48
CA THR A 235 -8.70 15.59 -8.93
C THR A 235 -7.81 16.78 -9.31
N ILE A 236 -7.89 17.90 -8.58
CA ILE A 236 -7.00 19.04 -8.79
C ILE A 236 -5.56 18.68 -8.44
N ALA A 237 -5.33 17.96 -7.33
CA ALA A 237 -3.99 17.57 -6.92
C ALA A 237 -3.33 16.61 -7.91
N ARG A 238 -4.02 15.57 -8.35
CA ARG A 238 -3.52 14.59 -9.33
C ARG A 238 -3.48 15.14 -10.75
N TYR A 239 -4.52 15.84 -11.14
CA TYR A 239 -4.73 16.40 -12.49
C TYR A 239 -4.54 15.36 -13.60
N ASP A 240 -5.09 14.17 -13.37
CA ASP A 240 -4.92 12.94 -14.14
C ASP A 240 -6.10 12.64 -15.09
N ASN A 241 -6.99 13.62 -15.30
CA ASN A 241 -8.18 13.52 -16.17
C ASN A 241 -9.01 12.23 -15.95
N PRO A 242 -9.44 11.93 -14.73
CA PRO A 242 -10.10 10.66 -14.42
C PRO A 242 -11.48 10.57 -15.06
N ILE A 243 -11.94 9.34 -15.28
CA ILE A 243 -13.36 9.11 -15.60
C ILE A 243 -14.18 9.46 -14.34
N ILE A 244 -15.08 10.43 -14.46
CA ILE A 244 -15.97 10.86 -13.39
C ILE A 244 -17.41 10.37 -13.61
N LYS A 245 -18.13 10.11 -12.52
CA LYS A 245 -19.49 9.54 -12.55
C LYS A 245 -20.46 10.32 -11.66
N GLY A 246 -21.74 10.18 -11.99
CA GLY A 246 -22.85 10.72 -11.19
C GLY A 246 -22.99 12.25 -11.31
N VAL A 247 -24.03 12.77 -10.66
CA VAL A 247 -24.39 14.20 -10.70
C VAL A 247 -23.26 15.08 -10.14
N THR A 248 -22.58 14.61 -9.11
CA THR A 248 -21.51 15.35 -8.42
C THR A 248 -20.13 15.19 -9.08
N GLY A 249 -20.00 14.34 -10.11
CA GLY A 249 -18.74 14.16 -10.83
C GLY A 249 -17.64 13.47 -9.98
N ILE A 250 -17.99 12.38 -9.30
CA ILE A 250 -17.05 11.65 -8.45
C ILE A 250 -16.10 10.82 -9.32
N ARG A 251 -14.79 10.96 -9.08
CA ARG A 251 -13.75 10.08 -9.63
C ARG A 251 -13.81 8.68 -9.00
N ASP A 252 -13.23 7.68 -9.64
CA ASP A 252 -13.02 6.39 -8.98
C ASP A 252 -12.10 6.57 -7.75
N TYR A 253 -12.52 6.00 -6.64
CA TYR A 253 -11.82 6.02 -5.36
C TYR A 253 -11.71 4.62 -4.73
N SER A 254 -11.81 3.58 -5.53
CA SER A 254 -11.76 2.18 -5.06
C SER A 254 -10.50 1.88 -4.23
N GLU A 255 -9.36 2.47 -4.58
CA GLU A 255 -8.08 2.33 -3.89
C GLU A 255 -7.95 3.21 -2.63
N GLN A 256 -8.83 4.21 -2.48
CA GLN A 256 -8.83 5.15 -1.36
C GLN A 256 -9.94 4.86 -0.33
N LYS A 257 -10.50 3.66 -0.36
CA LYS A 257 -11.48 3.22 0.64
C LYS A 257 -10.77 2.83 1.92
N SER A 258 -11.14 3.51 3.01
CA SER A 258 -10.67 3.16 4.34
C SER A 258 -11.54 2.06 4.96
N ASP A 259 -10.91 1.00 5.44
CA ASP A 259 -11.59 -0.07 6.19
C ASP A 259 -12.09 0.41 7.55
N PHE A 260 -11.52 1.47 8.12
CA PHE A 260 -12.02 2.13 9.34
C PHE A 260 -13.42 2.74 9.17
N SER A 261 -13.83 3.09 7.95
CA SER A 261 -15.20 3.57 7.63
C SER A 261 -16.17 2.43 7.28
N ILE A 262 -15.80 1.16 7.39
CA ILE A 262 -16.64 0.00 7.08
C ILE A 262 -17.01 -0.72 8.37
N LYS A 263 -18.27 -0.65 8.80
CA LYS A 263 -18.75 -1.18 10.09
C LYS A 263 -18.27 -2.60 10.41
N ARG A 264 -18.20 -3.49 9.41
CA ARG A 264 -17.75 -4.87 9.59
C ARG A 264 -16.24 -5.02 9.73
N ARG A 265 -15.46 -3.98 9.38
CA ARG A 265 -13.99 -4.03 9.31
C ARG A 265 -13.31 -3.08 10.29
N ALA A 266 -14.00 -2.01 10.70
CA ALA A 266 -13.43 -0.94 11.52
C ALA A 266 -12.74 -1.45 12.79
N LYS A 267 -13.40 -2.34 13.55
CA LYS A 267 -12.83 -2.94 14.77
C LYS A 267 -11.58 -3.78 14.48
N GLN A 268 -11.60 -4.57 13.41
CA GLN A 268 -10.46 -5.40 13.03
C GLN A 268 -9.28 -4.56 12.52
N SER A 269 -9.56 -3.48 11.79
CA SER A 269 -8.53 -2.54 11.33
C SER A 269 -7.92 -1.77 12.49
N MET A 270 -8.74 -1.35 13.47
CA MET A 270 -8.26 -0.74 14.71
C MET A 270 -7.36 -1.71 15.49
N GLN A 271 -7.79 -2.95 15.66
CA GLN A 271 -6.98 -3.98 16.30
C GLN A 271 -5.63 -4.16 15.61
N LYS A 272 -5.62 -4.34 14.30
CA LYS A 272 -4.37 -4.49 13.52
C LYS A 272 -3.45 -3.29 13.64
N MET A 273 -4.02 -2.09 13.66
CA MET A 273 -3.25 -0.87 13.84
C MET A 273 -2.58 -0.85 15.21
N LEU A 274 -3.33 -1.11 16.29
CA LEU A 274 -2.82 -1.14 17.66
C LEU A 274 -1.76 -2.24 17.87
N GLU A 275 -1.93 -3.41 17.23
CA GLU A 275 -0.97 -4.53 17.24
C GLU A 275 0.40 -4.16 16.64
N ASN A 276 0.41 -3.21 15.68
CA ASN A 276 1.62 -2.85 14.92
C ASN A 276 2.26 -1.52 15.37
N LEU A 277 1.80 -0.93 16.47
CA LEU A 277 2.39 0.31 16.98
C LEU A 277 3.77 0.04 17.59
N ASN A 278 4.83 0.60 17.00
CA ASN A 278 6.19 0.58 17.52
C ASN A 278 6.62 1.99 17.96
N PHE A 279 5.99 2.46 19.05
CA PHE A 279 6.16 3.81 19.59
C PHE A 279 6.22 3.78 21.12
N LYS A 280 6.87 4.77 21.72
CA LYS A 280 6.89 4.90 23.18
C LYS A 280 5.56 5.44 23.72
N HIS A 281 4.96 6.37 23.00
CA HIS A 281 3.73 7.07 23.39
C HIS A 281 2.75 7.08 22.22
N ALA A 282 1.48 6.84 22.51
CA ALA A 282 0.40 6.95 21.54
C ALA A 282 -0.72 7.84 22.06
N VAL A 283 -1.24 8.70 21.18
CA VAL A 283 -2.46 9.47 21.41
C VAL A 283 -3.46 9.11 20.33
N LEU A 284 -4.63 8.59 20.72
CA LEU A 284 -5.71 8.24 19.80
C LEU A 284 -6.90 9.17 20.03
N SER A 285 -7.36 9.79 18.95
CA SER A 285 -8.58 10.61 18.89
C SER A 285 -9.72 9.81 18.25
N TYR A 286 -10.91 9.84 18.85
CA TYR A 286 -12.08 9.14 18.36
C TYR A 286 -13.36 9.87 18.77
N SER A 287 -14.51 9.54 18.18
CA SER A 287 -15.78 10.18 18.52
C SER A 287 -16.75 9.21 19.20
N THR A 288 -17.53 9.69 20.16
CA THR A 288 -18.58 8.87 20.82
C THR A 288 -19.71 8.43 19.87
N ASP A 289 -19.86 9.06 18.69
CA ASP A 289 -20.76 8.63 17.62
C ASP A 289 -20.04 7.79 16.54
N GLY A 290 -18.85 7.28 16.86
CA GLY A 290 -18.05 6.45 15.97
C GLY A 290 -18.62 5.04 15.76
N ILE A 291 -18.11 4.34 14.72
CA ILE A 291 -18.53 2.98 14.36
C ILE A 291 -18.20 1.97 15.46
N ILE A 292 -17.06 2.13 16.14
CA ILE A 292 -16.63 1.27 17.26
C ILE A 292 -17.20 1.92 18.54
N PRO A 293 -18.05 1.20 19.31
CA PRO A 293 -18.54 1.69 20.60
C PRO A 293 -17.38 2.03 21.55
N GLU A 294 -17.56 3.06 22.38
CA GLU A 294 -16.52 3.50 23.32
C GLU A 294 -16.00 2.36 24.21
N SER A 295 -16.89 1.51 24.75
CA SER A 295 -16.48 0.37 25.59
C SER A 295 -15.57 -0.61 24.84
N GLU A 296 -15.92 -0.94 23.58
CA GLU A 296 -15.12 -1.85 22.77
C GLU A 296 -13.77 -1.23 22.38
N LEU A 297 -13.72 0.10 22.18
CA LEU A 297 -12.50 0.82 21.88
C LEU A 297 -11.57 0.85 23.12
N VAL A 298 -12.11 1.07 24.31
CA VAL A 298 -11.38 0.99 25.58
C VAL A 298 -10.77 -0.40 25.78
N ASP A 299 -11.57 -1.47 25.56
CA ASP A 299 -11.10 -2.84 25.66
C ASP A 299 -9.95 -3.14 24.68
N LEU A 300 -10.06 -2.66 23.45
CA LEU A 300 -9.00 -2.80 22.45
C LEU A 300 -7.72 -2.08 22.89
N ILE A 301 -7.83 -0.82 23.31
CA ILE A 301 -6.66 -0.03 23.74
C ILE A 301 -5.99 -0.70 24.94
N ASN A 302 -6.76 -1.10 25.97
CA ASN A 302 -6.20 -1.80 27.12
C ASN A 302 -5.48 -3.11 26.78
N LYS A 303 -6.01 -3.84 25.80
CA LYS A 303 -5.40 -5.11 25.33
C LYS A 303 -4.02 -4.93 24.73
N PHE A 304 -3.77 -3.79 24.06
CA PHE A 304 -2.53 -3.51 23.32
C PHE A 304 -1.66 -2.42 23.95
N SER A 305 -1.94 -2.07 25.21
CA SER A 305 -1.17 -1.08 25.98
C SER A 305 -0.60 -1.67 27.25
N ILE A 306 0.44 -1.04 27.76
CA ILE A 306 1.01 -1.38 29.07
C ILE A 306 -0.05 -1.17 30.14
N LEU A 307 -0.17 -2.15 31.05
CA LEU A 307 -1.15 -2.11 32.12
C LEU A 307 -1.01 -0.83 32.95
N GLY A 308 -2.13 -0.12 33.11
CA GLY A 308 -2.20 1.14 33.89
C GLY A 308 -1.70 2.39 33.13
N SER A 309 -1.28 2.27 31.85
CA SER A 309 -0.80 3.44 31.07
C SER A 309 -1.93 4.20 30.36
N VAL A 310 -3.16 3.68 30.32
CA VAL A 310 -4.25 4.27 29.57
C VAL A 310 -4.88 5.42 30.35
N GLU A 311 -4.80 6.63 29.78
CA GLU A 311 -5.56 7.81 30.22
C GLU A 311 -6.63 8.14 29.19
N LYS A 312 -7.84 8.50 29.64
CA LYS A 312 -8.96 8.86 28.77
C LYS A 312 -9.53 10.21 29.16
N ARG A 313 -9.74 11.08 28.17
CA ARG A 313 -10.46 12.36 28.33
C ARG A 313 -11.65 12.43 27.40
N ARG A 314 -12.75 12.98 27.87
CA ARG A 314 -13.94 13.33 27.06
C ARG A 314 -13.98 14.84 26.89
N ILE A 315 -13.96 15.31 25.65
CA ILE A 315 -13.97 16.73 25.31
C ILE A 315 -15.29 17.06 24.62
N SER A 316 -15.98 18.08 25.12
CA SER A 316 -17.24 18.51 24.52
C SER A 316 -17.00 19.13 23.15
N TYR A 317 -17.59 18.55 22.12
CA TYR A 317 -17.45 19.02 20.75
C TYR A 317 -18.74 19.70 20.27
N ARG A 318 -18.67 20.96 19.87
CA ARG A 318 -19.80 21.67 19.25
C ARG A 318 -19.94 21.21 17.79
N LYS A 319 -20.90 20.31 17.52
CA LYS A 319 -21.29 19.99 16.14
C LYS A 319 -21.82 21.24 15.42
N TYR A 320 -21.50 21.37 14.14
CA TYR A 320 -22.23 22.25 13.22
C TYR A 320 -23.73 21.95 13.34
N LYS A 321 -24.55 22.99 13.58
CA LYS A 321 -26.00 22.88 13.72
C LYS A 321 -26.62 22.25 12.48
N SER A 322 -26.89 20.95 12.50
CA SER A 322 -27.90 20.35 11.63
C SER A 322 -29.28 20.56 12.31
N LYS A 323 -30.30 20.91 11.53
CA LYS A 323 -31.67 21.22 12.02
C LYS A 323 -32.41 20.05 12.70
N ILE A 324 -31.77 18.87 12.81
CA ILE A 324 -32.34 17.68 13.45
C ILE A 324 -31.23 17.14 14.39
N SER A 325 -31.28 17.54 15.66
CA SER A 325 -30.46 16.94 16.71
C SER A 325 -31.38 16.38 17.81
N ASN A 326 -31.42 15.05 17.93
CA ASN A 326 -31.77 14.41 19.19
C ASN A 326 -30.65 14.70 20.20
N ASN A 327 -31.02 15.25 21.36
CA ASN A 327 -30.16 15.74 22.43
C ASN A 327 -29.34 14.64 23.14
N LYS A 328 -28.37 14.01 22.46
CA LYS A 328 -27.26 13.33 23.15
C LYS A 328 -25.98 14.09 22.78
N GLY A 329 -25.31 14.67 23.78
CA GLY A 329 -24.03 15.35 23.58
C GLY A 329 -23.03 14.39 22.88
N VAL A 330 -22.44 14.83 21.78
CA VAL A 330 -21.35 14.11 21.14
C VAL A 330 -20.04 14.64 21.70
N TYR A 331 -19.19 13.73 22.12
CA TYR A 331 -17.88 14.05 22.70
C TYR A 331 -16.79 13.50 21.81
N GLU A 332 -15.68 14.23 21.74
CA GLU A 332 -14.42 13.68 21.26
C GLU A 332 -13.75 12.95 22.41
N LEU A 333 -13.25 11.76 22.13
CA LEU A 333 -12.51 10.92 23.06
C LEU A 333 -11.03 11.05 22.73
N LEU A 334 -10.21 11.46 23.69
CA LEU A 334 -8.77 11.37 23.60
C LEU A 334 -8.27 10.28 24.53
N PHE A 335 -7.44 9.37 23.99
CA PHE A 335 -6.76 8.34 24.75
C PHE A 335 -5.27 8.56 24.63
N TYR A 336 -4.57 8.64 25.75
CA TYR A 336 -3.16 8.42 25.83
C TYR A 336 -2.88 7.00 26.30
N PHE A 337 -1.86 6.35 25.76
CA PHE A 337 -1.39 5.04 26.23
C PHE A 337 0.04 4.76 25.77
N LYS A 338 0.71 3.82 26.46
CA LYS A 338 2.01 3.28 26.05
C LYS A 338 1.77 1.95 25.34
N PRO A 339 2.02 1.83 24.01
CA PRO A 339 1.82 0.59 23.26
C PRO A 339 2.69 -0.55 23.82
N LEU A 340 2.16 -1.77 23.85
CA LEU A 340 2.88 -2.96 24.33
C LEU A 340 4.13 -3.27 23.52
N SER A 341 4.07 -3.11 22.18
CA SER A 341 5.16 -3.45 21.27
C SER A 341 6.38 -2.53 21.37
N GLY A 342 6.21 -1.29 21.84
CA GLY A 342 7.30 -0.33 21.97
C GLY A 342 8.24 -0.54 23.17
N GLN A 343 7.89 -1.40 24.13
CA GLN A 343 8.63 -1.53 25.41
C GLN A 343 9.13 -2.94 25.76
N GLN A 344 8.64 -3.99 25.11
CA GLN A 344 9.20 -5.35 25.32
C GLN A 344 10.65 -5.47 24.85
N PHE A 345 11.15 -4.51 24.06
CA PHE A 345 12.55 -4.46 23.65
C PHE A 345 13.49 -3.83 24.68
N VAL A 346 13.00 -3.12 25.71
CA VAL A 346 13.87 -2.43 26.69
C VAL A 346 14.06 -3.25 27.97
N SER A 347 13.10 -4.08 28.36
CA SER A 347 13.16 -4.80 29.66
C SER A 347 13.81 -6.19 29.62
N ASN A 348 14.15 -6.73 28.45
CA ASN A 348 14.84 -8.02 28.32
C ASN A 348 16.34 -7.93 27.98
N ASN A 349 16.95 -6.73 28.03
CA ASN A 349 18.36 -6.55 27.68
C ASN A 349 19.35 -6.57 28.86
N ASP A 350 18.92 -6.91 30.08
CA ASP A 350 19.82 -7.01 31.26
C ASP A 350 20.13 -8.43 31.69
N GLN A 351 20.20 -9.40 30.82
CA GLN A 351 20.99 -10.62 31.02
C GLN A 351 20.93 -11.46 29.74
N VAL A 352 21.88 -11.34 28.90
CA VAL A 352 22.66 -12.36 28.19
C VAL A 352 23.42 -11.65 27.07
N THR A 353 24.69 -11.45 27.26
CA THR A 353 25.66 -11.07 26.23
C THR A 353 25.81 -12.21 25.23
N ASN A 354 25.05 -12.13 24.15
CA ASN A 354 25.43 -12.76 22.87
C ASN A 354 24.96 -11.85 21.75
N LYS A 355 25.92 -11.36 20.97
CA LYS A 355 25.70 -10.53 19.78
C LYS A 355 24.78 -11.29 18.80
N VAL A 356 23.50 -10.93 18.79
CA VAL A 356 22.60 -11.27 17.68
C VAL A 356 22.58 -10.06 16.75
N THR A 357 23.19 -10.19 15.60
CA THR A 357 23.03 -9.25 14.50
C THR A 357 21.58 -9.29 14.04
N THR A 358 20.86 -8.21 14.28
CA THR A 358 19.46 -8.07 13.89
C THR A 358 19.34 -8.00 12.37
N TRP A 359 18.54 -8.93 11.80
CA TRP A 359 18.05 -8.86 10.44
C TRP A 359 17.36 -7.49 10.19
N LYS A 360 17.79 -6.78 9.17
CA LYS A 360 17.11 -5.58 8.64
C LYS A 360 16.30 -6.04 7.44
N PRO A 361 14.95 -6.08 7.50
CA PRO A 361 14.18 -6.28 6.27
C PRO A 361 14.55 -5.19 5.27
N HIS A 362 14.65 -5.55 4.00
CA HIS A 362 14.54 -4.55 2.93
C HIS A 362 13.30 -3.70 3.19
N SER A 363 13.35 -2.41 2.91
CA SER A 363 12.36 -1.39 3.29
C SER A 363 10.93 -1.65 2.80
N GLU A 364 10.71 -2.64 1.91
CA GLU A 364 9.38 -3.11 1.47
C GLU A 364 9.43 -4.58 1.04
N ILE A 365 8.44 -5.37 1.50
CA ILE A 365 8.22 -6.73 0.96
C ILE A 365 7.73 -6.61 -0.48
N ILE A 366 8.55 -7.08 -1.41
CA ILE A 366 8.27 -7.01 -2.84
C ILE A 366 7.25 -8.09 -3.21
N LYS A 367 6.20 -7.65 -3.87
CA LYS A 367 5.15 -8.54 -4.35
C LYS A 367 5.47 -8.98 -5.78
N SER A 368 5.40 -10.29 -6.03
CA SER A 368 5.44 -10.82 -7.40
C SER A 368 4.39 -10.15 -8.29
N PRO A 369 4.72 -9.83 -9.55
CA PRO A 369 3.75 -9.34 -10.52
C PRO A 369 2.76 -10.42 -10.94
N LEU A 370 3.02 -11.69 -10.59
CA LEU A 370 2.18 -12.83 -10.94
C LEU A 370 1.18 -13.17 -9.82
N ASN A 371 -0.08 -13.43 -10.20
CA ASN A 371 -1.07 -14.00 -9.30
C ASN A 371 -1.03 -15.53 -9.37
N TYR A 372 0.04 -16.11 -8.81
CA TYR A 372 0.26 -17.55 -8.82
C TYR A 372 -0.53 -18.24 -7.69
N ILE A 373 -1.13 -19.38 -7.99
CA ILE A 373 -1.92 -20.17 -7.01
C ILE A 373 -0.99 -20.63 -5.90
N GLY A 374 -1.41 -20.50 -4.65
CA GLY A 374 -0.57 -20.86 -3.49
C GLY A 374 0.42 -19.77 -3.07
N GLY A 375 0.47 -18.63 -3.76
CA GLY A 375 1.43 -17.55 -3.47
C GLY A 375 1.48 -17.13 -1.99
N LYS A 376 2.68 -17.06 -1.42
CA LYS A 376 2.97 -16.85 0.00
C LYS A 376 2.99 -15.38 0.43
N PHE A 377 2.75 -14.42 -0.48
CA PHE A 377 2.87 -12.99 -0.19
C PHE A 377 2.19 -12.55 1.13
N LYS A 378 1.00 -13.09 1.43
CA LYS A 378 0.24 -12.72 2.64
C LYS A 378 0.85 -13.23 3.94
N ILE A 379 1.68 -14.26 3.88
CA ILE A 379 2.32 -14.87 5.06
C ILE A 379 3.82 -14.58 5.14
N LEU A 380 4.39 -13.87 4.16
CA LEU A 380 5.80 -13.46 4.20
C LEU A 380 6.20 -12.78 5.51
N PRO A 381 5.39 -11.85 6.07
CA PRO A 381 5.72 -11.26 7.37
C PRO A 381 5.84 -12.26 8.52
N GLN A 382 5.28 -13.48 8.40
CA GLN A 382 5.38 -14.52 9.41
C GLN A 382 6.54 -15.48 9.15
N ILE A 383 6.86 -15.76 7.86
CA ILE A 383 7.87 -16.76 7.52
C ILE A 383 9.27 -16.18 7.37
N LEU A 384 9.41 -14.97 6.79
CA LEU A 384 10.73 -14.34 6.59
C LEU A 384 11.52 -14.13 7.91
N PRO A 385 10.91 -13.71 9.03
CA PRO A 385 11.61 -13.61 10.32
C PRO A 385 12.09 -14.95 10.88
N LEU A 386 11.53 -16.07 10.38
CA LEU A 386 11.91 -17.43 10.79
C LEU A 386 13.05 -18.01 9.94
N PHE A 387 13.44 -17.33 8.86
CA PHE A 387 14.54 -17.75 8.01
C PHE A 387 15.90 -17.43 8.66
N PRO A 388 17.00 -18.08 8.23
CA PRO A 388 18.31 -17.76 8.74
C PRO A 388 18.63 -16.28 8.60
N GLN A 389 19.10 -15.67 9.70
CA GLN A 389 19.40 -14.24 9.79
C GLN A 389 20.90 -13.93 9.55
N GLU A 390 21.70 -14.95 9.31
CA GLU A 390 23.10 -14.84 8.92
C GLU A 390 23.24 -14.78 7.42
N ASN A 391 24.42 -14.41 6.92
CA ASN A 391 24.70 -14.42 5.47
C ASN A 391 24.36 -15.79 4.89
N ILE A 392 23.52 -15.80 3.86
CA ILE A 392 23.19 -16.96 3.04
C ILE A 392 24.05 -16.85 1.78
N HIS A 393 24.88 -17.89 1.52
CA HIS A 393 25.66 -17.90 0.28
C HIS A 393 24.74 -18.23 -0.90
N THR A 394 24.11 -19.40 -0.86
CA THR A 394 23.14 -19.79 -1.89
C THR A 394 21.75 -19.98 -1.28
N PHE A 395 20.79 -19.25 -1.80
CA PHE A 395 19.38 -19.49 -1.52
C PHE A 395 18.74 -20.27 -2.65
N VAL A 396 18.10 -21.39 -2.32
CA VAL A 396 17.38 -22.22 -3.31
C VAL A 396 15.88 -22.18 -2.99
N ASP A 397 15.08 -21.58 -3.87
CA ASP A 397 13.61 -21.65 -3.86
C ASP A 397 13.20 -22.87 -4.70
N LEU A 398 12.97 -24.01 -4.03
CA LEU A 398 12.83 -25.32 -4.67
C LEU A 398 11.55 -25.47 -5.50
N PHE A 399 10.53 -24.69 -5.18
CA PHE A 399 9.23 -24.59 -5.86
C PHE A 399 8.83 -23.13 -5.98
N SER A 400 9.58 -22.38 -6.78
CA SER A 400 9.52 -20.91 -6.73
C SER A 400 8.20 -20.29 -7.17
N GLY A 401 7.45 -20.96 -8.06
CA GLY A 401 6.16 -20.46 -8.56
C GLY A 401 6.25 -19.01 -9.00
N GLY A 402 5.48 -18.15 -8.34
CA GLY A 402 5.55 -16.70 -8.59
C GLY A 402 6.72 -15.97 -7.93
N ALA A 403 7.72 -16.66 -7.40
CA ALA A 403 8.94 -16.11 -6.76
C ALA A 403 8.68 -15.15 -5.59
N ASN A 404 7.50 -15.21 -4.94
CA ASN A 404 7.17 -14.30 -3.83
C ASN A 404 8.10 -14.45 -2.62
N VAL A 405 8.65 -15.64 -2.36
CA VAL A 405 9.56 -15.87 -1.24
C VAL A 405 10.96 -15.47 -1.63
N GLY A 406 11.50 -16.03 -2.69
CA GLY A 406 12.91 -15.85 -3.07
C GLY A 406 13.28 -14.41 -3.38
N ILE A 407 12.37 -13.61 -3.99
CA ILE A 407 12.63 -12.18 -4.27
C ILE A 407 12.82 -11.34 -2.99
N ASN A 408 12.35 -11.85 -1.85
CA ASN A 408 12.41 -11.17 -0.55
C ASN A 408 13.46 -11.77 0.41
N VAL A 409 14.28 -12.70 -0.04
CA VAL A 409 15.39 -13.25 0.72
C VAL A 409 16.69 -12.57 0.28
N ASP A 410 17.59 -12.30 1.23
CA ASP A 410 18.92 -11.80 0.95
C ASP A 410 19.91 -12.97 0.95
N ALA A 411 20.59 -13.16 -0.18
CA ALA A 411 21.64 -14.15 -0.38
C ALA A 411 22.64 -13.66 -1.42
N GLU A 412 23.83 -14.26 -1.46
CA GLU A 412 24.83 -13.91 -2.48
C GLU A 412 24.38 -14.42 -3.86
N THR A 413 23.83 -15.63 -3.92
CA THR A 413 23.29 -16.25 -5.15
C THR A 413 21.88 -16.79 -4.89
N HIS A 414 20.99 -16.65 -5.86
CA HIS A 414 19.62 -17.17 -5.81
C HIS A 414 19.38 -18.20 -6.90
N VAL A 415 18.79 -19.32 -6.55
CA VAL A 415 18.36 -20.36 -7.48
C VAL A 415 16.86 -20.51 -7.35
N PHE A 416 16.13 -20.10 -8.39
CA PHE A 416 14.68 -20.29 -8.49
C PHE A 416 14.40 -21.52 -9.35
N ASN A 417 13.85 -22.56 -8.75
CA ASN A 417 13.45 -23.75 -9.48
C ASN A 417 11.93 -23.89 -9.52
N ASP A 418 11.37 -24.06 -10.70
CA ASP A 418 9.98 -24.44 -10.91
C ASP A 418 9.87 -25.29 -12.17
N ILE A 419 9.08 -26.35 -12.12
CA ILE A 419 8.87 -27.24 -13.28
C ILE A 419 8.16 -26.51 -14.45
N ASN A 420 7.48 -25.41 -14.17
CA ASN A 420 6.80 -24.59 -15.16
C ASN A 420 7.79 -23.64 -15.86
N TYR A 421 8.42 -24.13 -16.90
CA TYR A 421 9.42 -23.38 -17.67
C TYR A 421 8.91 -22.04 -18.25
N LYS A 422 7.60 -21.89 -18.49
CA LYS A 422 7.00 -20.64 -18.99
C LYS A 422 7.11 -19.48 -18.00
N ILE A 423 7.16 -19.78 -16.71
CA ILE A 423 7.35 -18.77 -15.67
C ILE A 423 8.81 -18.38 -15.59
N ASN A 424 9.71 -19.35 -15.69
CA ASN A 424 11.14 -19.11 -15.68
C ASN A 424 11.57 -18.30 -16.91
N GLU A 425 11.08 -18.62 -18.11
CA GLU A 425 11.27 -17.82 -19.33
C GLU A 425 10.83 -16.35 -19.13
N LEU A 426 9.71 -16.14 -18.44
CA LEU A 426 9.21 -14.80 -18.14
C LEU A 426 10.13 -14.06 -17.16
N PHE A 427 10.59 -14.72 -16.11
CA PHE A 427 11.50 -14.09 -15.14
C PHE A 427 12.90 -13.86 -15.73
N GLU A 428 13.41 -14.74 -16.56
CA GLU A 428 14.64 -14.51 -17.35
C GLU A 428 14.48 -13.29 -18.26
N THR A 429 13.32 -13.14 -18.89
CA THR A 429 13.02 -11.96 -19.70
C THR A 429 13.02 -10.69 -18.84
N PHE A 430 12.43 -10.73 -17.64
CA PHE A 430 12.45 -9.61 -16.70
C PHE A 430 13.85 -9.29 -16.17
N GLN A 431 14.71 -10.29 -16.03
CA GLN A 431 16.11 -10.11 -15.62
C GLN A 431 16.98 -9.47 -16.73
N ASN A 432 16.69 -9.79 -17.99
CA ASN A 432 17.50 -9.36 -19.12
C ASN A 432 17.09 -8.02 -19.73
N HIS A 433 15.94 -7.45 -19.33
CA HIS A 433 15.42 -6.19 -19.87
C HIS A 433 15.04 -5.24 -18.73
N ASN A 434 15.21 -3.94 -18.95
CA ASN A 434 14.78 -2.96 -17.96
C ASN A 434 13.25 -2.79 -17.94
N SER A 435 12.73 -2.22 -16.85
CA SER A 435 11.28 -2.08 -16.64
C SER A 435 10.60 -1.20 -17.70
N GLU A 436 11.31 -0.22 -18.26
CA GLU A 436 10.76 0.68 -19.30
C GLU A 436 10.55 -0.08 -20.61
N GLU A 437 11.52 -0.90 -21.04
CA GLU A 437 11.41 -1.75 -22.23
C GLU A 437 10.25 -2.74 -22.11
N ILE A 438 10.15 -3.42 -20.97
CA ILE A 438 9.05 -4.35 -20.68
C ILE A 438 7.69 -3.64 -20.73
N LEU A 439 7.58 -2.46 -20.14
CA LEU A 439 6.34 -1.68 -20.15
C LEU A 439 5.98 -1.19 -21.56
N GLN A 440 6.96 -0.72 -22.34
CA GLN A 440 6.74 -0.33 -23.74
C GLN A 440 6.17 -1.50 -24.55
N GLN A 441 6.69 -2.70 -24.36
CA GLN A 441 6.20 -3.90 -25.04
C GLN A 441 4.76 -4.26 -24.60
N ILE A 442 4.48 -4.23 -23.28
CA ILE A 442 3.13 -4.46 -22.75
C ILE A 442 2.13 -3.46 -23.36
N TYR A 443 2.46 -2.16 -23.35
CA TYR A 443 1.59 -1.14 -23.92
C TYR A 443 1.46 -1.24 -25.44
N SER A 444 2.52 -1.70 -26.13
CA SER A 444 2.45 -2.02 -27.57
C SER A 444 1.40 -3.09 -27.84
N TYR A 445 1.44 -4.20 -27.12
CA TYR A 445 0.44 -5.27 -27.24
C TYR A 445 -0.99 -4.80 -26.85
N ILE A 446 -1.11 -4.01 -25.79
CA ILE A 446 -2.42 -3.44 -25.40
C ILE A 446 -3.02 -2.62 -26.53
N ASN A 447 -2.21 -1.78 -27.19
CA ASN A 447 -2.65 -0.93 -28.29
C ASN A 447 -2.93 -1.74 -29.55
N GLU A 448 -2.05 -2.68 -29.93
CA GLU A 448 -2.17 -3.51 -31.14
C GLU A 448 -3.46 -4.35 -31.11
N TYR A 449 -3.74 -4.99 -29.98
CA TYR A 449 -4.92 -5.84 -29.82
C TYR A 449 -6.11 -5.08 -29.24
N GLN A 450 -6.00 -3.76 -29.03
CA GLN A 450 -7.03 -2.88 -28.44
C GLN A 450 -7.62 -3.48 -27.14
N LEU A 451 -6.75 -3.97 -26.25
CA LEU A 451 -7.17 -4.68 -25.05
C LEU A 451 -7.85 -3.71 -24.07
N THR A 452 -9.07 -4.04 -23.70
CA THR A 452 -9.85 -3.38 -22.65
C THR A 452 -10.56 -4.42 -21.80
N LYS A 453 -11.22 -4.00 -20.72
CA LYS A 453 -12.03 -4.90 -19.89
C LYS A 453 -13.22 -5.53 -20.65
N GLU A 454 -13.63 -4.92 -21.75
CA GLU A 454 -14.79 -5.31 -22.54
C GLU A 454 -14.42 -5.98 -23.87
N ASN A 455 -13.21 -5.75 -24.40
CA ASN A 455 -12.80 -6.27 -25.72
C ASN A 455 -12.33 -7.72 -25.68
N GLU A 456 -13.27 -8.64 -25.64
CA GLU A 456 -12.99 -10.08 -25.68
C GLU A 456 -12.39 -10.52 -27.02
N ASN A 457 -12.73 -9.87 -28.13
CA ASN A 457 -12.23 -10.24 -29.46
C ASN A 457 -10.73 -9.95 -29.58
N GLY A 458 -10.26 -8.77 -29.09
CA GLY A 458 -8.84 -8.46 -29.02
C GLY A 458 -8.07 -9.46 -28.18
N PHE A 459 -8.61 -9.83 -27.00
CA PHE A 459 -8.01 -10.86 -26.14
C PHE A 459 -7.92 -12.23 -26.84
N LYS A 460 -8.98 -12.66 -27.52
CA LYS A 460 -8.99 -13.95 -28.24
C LYS A 460 -7.98 -13.97 -29.38
N LYS A 461 -7.87 -12.85 -30.15
CA LYS A 461 -6.87 -12.71 -31.21
C LYS A 461 -5.47 -12.84 -30.65
N MET A 462 -5.14 -12.05 -29.63
CA MET A 462 -3.83 -12.10 -28.98
C MET A 462 -3.49 -13.49 -28.43
N ARG A 463 -4.48 -14.20 -27.86
CA ARG A 463 -4.27 -15.58 -27.37
C ARG A 463 -3.97 -16.57 -28.48
N VAL A 464 -4.57 -16.43 -29.65
CA VAL A 464 -4.26 -17.26 -30.83
C VAL A 464 -2.85 -16.96 -31.30
N ASP A 465 -2.48 -15.69 -31.41
CA ASP A 465 -1.16 -15.28 -31.87
C ASP A 465 -0.06 -15.73 -30.89
N TYR A 466 -0.30 -15.61 -29.58
CA TYR A 466 0.61 -16.16 -28.55
C TYR A 466 0.77 -17.68 -28.68
N ASN A 467 -0.29 -18.42 -28.89
CA ASN A 467 -0.23 -19.89 -28.98
C ASN A 467 0.52 -20.35 -30.25
N ASN A 468 0.51 -19.53 -31.30
CA ASN A 468 1.26 -19.81 -32.54
C ASN A 468 2.73 -19.34 -32.44
N HIS A 469 2.97 -18.22 -31.75
CA HIS A 469 4.29 -17.60 -31.60
C HIS A 469 4.45 -17.17 -30.12
N PRO A 470 4.84 -18.09 -29.23
CA PRO A 470 4.97 -17.80 -27.81
C PRO A 470 6.01 -16.71 -27.55
N ASP A 471 5.60 -15.68 -26.79
CA ASP A 471 6.44 -14.59 -26.30
C ASP A 471 6.14 -14.34 -24.80
N PRO A 472 7.16 -14.26 -23.93
CA PRO A 472 6.92 -14.12 -22.48
C PRO A 472 6.17 -12.86 -22.09
N ILE A 473 6.42 -11.71 -22.75
CA ILE A 473 5.74 -10.46 -22.43
C ILE A 473 4.29 -10.47 -22.94
N MET A 474 4.08 -11.09 -24.11
CA MET A 474 2.71 -11.33 -24.62
C MET A 474 1.92 -12.22 -23.66
N LEU A 475 2.53 -13.26 -23.08
CA LEU A 475 1.92 -14.11 -22.05
C LEU A 475 1.53 -13.30 -20.82
N TYR A 476 2.44 -12.48 -20.29
CA TYR A 476 2.18 -11.64 -19.14
C TYR A 476 1.02 -10.66 -19.40
N THR A 477 1.01 -10.06 -20.59
CA THR A 477 -0.08 -9.16 -21.03
C THR A 477 -1.41 -9.90 -21.12
N LEU A 478 -1.46 -11.09 -21.74
CA LEU A 478 -2.66 -11.95 -21.77
C LEU A 478 -3.17 -12.30 -20.38
N VAL A 479 -2.28 -12.72 -19.47
CA VAL A 479 -2.64 -13.03 -18.09
C VAL A 479 -3.28 -11.82 -17.41
N SER A 480 -2.80 -10.62 -17.69
CA SER A 480 -3.31 -9.36 -17.11
C SER A 480 -4.77 -9.06 -17.51
N TYR A 481 -5.26 -9.61 -18.62
CA TYR A 481 -6.64 -9.47 -19.08
C TYR A 481 -7.47 -10.74 -18.91
N SER A 482 -6.90 -11.79 -18.36
CA SER A 482 -7.56 -13.08 -18.17
C SER A 482 -8.38 -13.17 -16.88
N PHE A 483 -9.29 -14.13 -16.82
CA PHE A 483 -10.11 -14.40 -15.64
C PHE A 483 -9.23 -14.80 -14.44
N ASN A 484 -9.34 -14.05 -13.34
CA ASN A 484 -8.58 -14.21 -12.10
C ASN A 484 -7.04 -14.14 -12.29
N TYR A 485 -6.56 -13.58 -13.40
CA TYR A 485 -5.12 -13.40 -13.68
C TYR A 485 -4.31 -14.72 -13.60
N GLN A 486 -4.88 -15.84 -14.05
CA GLN A 486 -4.28 -17.15 -13.88
C GLN A 486 -3.40 -17.56 -15.06
N PHE A 487 -2.27 -18.18 -14.76
CA PHE A 487 -1.44 -18.93 -15.68
C PHE A 487 -2.09 -20.32 -15.89
N ARG A 488 -2.78 -20.51 -17.01
CA ARG A 488 -3.47 -21.76 -17.30
C ARG A 488 -3.22 -22.18 -18.73
N PHE A 489 -2.74 -23.42 -18.88
CA PHE A 489 -2.42 -24.05 -20.17
C PHE A 489 -3.24 -25.34 -20.34
N ASN A 490 -3.39 -25.82 -21.57
CA ASN A 490 -3.94 -27.14 -21.88
C ASN A 490 -2.81 -28.21 -21.93
N SER A 491 -3.16 -29.47 -22.28
CA SER A 491 -2.18 -30.57 -22.42
C SER A 491 -1.08 -30.30 -23.46
N ASP A 492 -1.36 -29.45 -24.41
CA ASP A 492 -0.42 -29.10 -25.50
C ASP A 492 0.39 -27.82 -25.17
N MET A 493 0.39 -27.41 -23.91
CA MET A 493 1.04 -26.20 -23.38
C MET A 493 0.58 -24.89 -24.05
N GLN A 494 -0.66 -24.89 -24.59
CA GLN A 494 -1.29 -23.68 -25.11
C GLN A 494 -2.04 -22.94 -24.04
N TYR A 495 -1.91 -21.62 -24.00
CA TYR A 495 -2.62 -20.77 -23.07
C TYR A 495 -4.14 -20.80 -23.31
N ASN A 496 -4.92 -21.20 -22.32
CA ASN A 496 -6.36 -21.43 -22.46
C ASN A 496 -7.23 -20.76 -21.41
N ASN A 497 -6.68 -19.82 -20.63
CA ASN A 497 -7.47 -19.12 -19.63
C ASN A 497 -8.52 -18.22 -20.31
N PRO A 498 -9.77 -18.14 -19.80
CA PRO A 498 -10.80 -17.30 -20.37
C PRO A 498 -10.55 -15.80 -20.11
N PHE A 499 -11.21 -14.96 -20.91
CA PHE A 499 -11.20 -13.51 -20.75
C PHE A 499 -11.84 -13.08 -19.41
N GLY A 500 -11.22 -12.11 -18.74
CA GLY A 500 -11.70 -11.55 -17.48
C GLY A 500 -12.65 -10.36 -17.65
N ARG A 501 -13.76 -10.58 -18.36
CA ARG A 501 -14.74 -9.54 -18.73
C ARG A 501 -15.14 -8.65 -17.55
N ASN A 502 -15.06 -7.33 -17.72
CA ASN A 502 -15.39 -6.29 -16.74
C ASN A 502 -14.57 -6.34 -15.42
N ARG A 503 -13.53 -7.17 -15.33
CA ARG A 503 -12.76 -7.37 -14.08
C ARG A 503 -11.26 -7.19 -14.26
N SER A 504 -10.70 -7.76 -15.33
CA SER A 504 -9.24 -7.86 -15.49
C SER A 504 -8.72 -6.88 -16.51
N GLN A 505 -7.64 -6.19 -16.15
CA GLN A 505 -6.85 -5.33 -17.03
C GLN A 505 -5.47 -5.15 -16.42
N PHE A 506 -4.50 -4.78 -17.23
CA PHE A 506 -3.22 -4.27 -16.74
C PHE A 506 -3.46 -2.95 -16.02
N SER A 507 -3.24 -2.91 -14.71
CA SER A 507 -3.56 -1.77 -13.84
C SER A 507 -2.27 -1.12 -13.34
N ASN A 508 -2.34 0.16 -12.93
CA ASN A 508 -1.20 0.88 -12.34
C ASN A 508 -0.55 0.12 -11.17
N ARG A 509 -1.36 -0.63 -10.40
CA ARG A 509 -0.83 -1.48 -9.32
C ARG A 509 -0.02 -2.65 -9.85
N MET A 510 -0.45 -3.28 -10.94
CA MET A 510 0.32 -4.37 -11.58
C MET A 510 1.60 -3.81 -12.18
N GLU A 511 1.53 -2.66 -12.81
CA GLU A 511 2.68 -1.92 -13.33
C GLU A 511 3.69 -1.64 -12.21
N GLN A 512 3.27 -1.06 -11.10
CA GLN A 512 4.18 -0.77 -9.99
C GLN A 512 4.79 -2.03 -9.36
N ASN A 513 3.98 -3.09 -9.17
CA ASN A 513 4.50 -4.37 -8.70
C ASN A 513 5.54 -4.96 -9.67
N LEU A 514 5.30 -4.81 -10.98
CA LEU A 514 6.23 -5.28 -12.02
C LEU A 514 7.56 -4.51 -11.97
N ILE A 515 7.49 -3.18 -11.91
CA ILE A 515 8.67 -2.31 -11.79
C ILE A 515 9.49 -2.67 -10.56
N ASN A 516 8.86 -2.76 -9.39
CA ASN A 516 9.54 -3.09 -8.14
C ASN A 516 10.20 -4.48 -8.18
N PHE A 517 9.50 -5.45 -8.79
CA PHE A 517 10.02 -6.81 -8.95
C PHE A 517 11.24 -6.86 -9.90
N ILE A 518 11.16 -6.20 -11.05
CA ILE A 518 12.26 -6.14 -12.02
C ILE A 518 13.48 -5.45 -11.40
N ASN A 519 13.29 -4.30 -10.74
CA ASN A 519 14.37 -3.57 -10.09
C ASN A 519 15.07 -4.45 -9.05
N ARG A 520 14.30 -5.15 -8.22
CA ARG A 520 14.89 -6.08 -7.24
C ARG A 520 15.61 -7.26 -7.89
N LEU A 521 15.03 -7.80 -8.94
CA LEU A 521 15.65 -8.92 -9.68
C LEU A 521 16.99 -8.53 -10.30
N HIS A 522 17.15 -7.29 -10.76
CA HIS A 522 18.40 -6.76 -11.29
C HIS A 522 19.49 -6.54 -10.21
N GLU A 523 19.09 -6.44 -8.94
CA GLU A 523 20.04 -6.36 -7.81
C GLU A 523 20.56 -7.75 -7.38
N MET A 524 19.96 -8.84 -7.89
CA MET A 524 20.24 -10.21 -7.45
C MET A 524 21.10 -10.97 -8.46
N ASP A 525 22.02 -11.81 -7.96
CA ASP A 525 22.57 -12.90 -8.78
C ASP A 525 21.57 -14.06 -8.78
N ALA A 526 20.63 -14.04 -9.72
CA ALA A 526 19.52 -14.98 -9.80
C ALA A 526 19.64 -15.91 -11.01
N ARG A 527 19.36 -17.20 -10.80
CA ARG A 527 19.31 -18.24 -11.82
C ARG A 527 17.97 -18.93 -11.81
N PHE A 528 17.37 -19.14 -12.97
CA PHE A 528 16.09 -19.81 -13.14
C PHE A 528 16.31 -21.20 -13.71
N ILE A 529 15.75 -22.23 -13.08
CA ILE A 529 15.92 -23.64 -13.44
C ILE A 529 14.54 -24.28 -13.58
N SER A 530 14.37 -25.09 -14.64
CA SER A 530 13.10 -25.75 -14.93
C SER A 530 13.26 -27.27 -14.82
N GLN A 531 13.47 -27.75 -13.58
CA GLN A 531 13.71 -29.17 -13.32
C GLN A 531 12.74 -29.73 -12.27
N ASN A 532 12.53 -31.06 -12.34
CA ASN A 532 11.93 -31.74 -11.20
C ASN A 532 12.86 -31.58 -9.99
N PHE A 533 12.29 -31.30 -8.82
CA PHE A 533 13.06 -31.09 -7.57
C PHE A 533 13.99 -32.27 -7.24
N THR A 534 13.65 -33.50 -7.65
CA THR A 534 14.48 -34.69 -7.47
C THR A 534 15.72 -34.72 -8.38
N ALA A 535 15.71 -33.97 -9.49
CA ALA A 535 16.80 -33.88 -10.44
C ALA A 535 17.73 -32.70 -10.20
N LEU A 536 17.38 -31.79 -9.27
CA LEU A 536 18.19 -30.64 -8.97
C LEU A 536 19.48 -31.07 -8.25
N ASP A 537 20.63 -30.64 -8.79
CA ASP A 537 21.93 -30.90 -8.16
C ASP A 537 22.10 -30.03 -6.90
N ILE A 538 21.94 -30.68 -5.74
CA ILE A 538 22.18 -30.09 -4.41
C ILE A 538 23.49 -30.59 -3.78
N SER A 539 24.34 -31.27 -4.53
CA SER A 539 25.58 -31.89 -4.02
C SER A 539 26.58 -30.88 -3.48
N HIS A 540 26.60 -29.68 -4.08
CA HIS A 540 27.49 -28.56 -3.73
C HIS A 540 27.03 -27.72 -2.54
N LEU A 541 25.77 -27.87 -2.07
CA LEU A 541 25.23 -27.10 -0.96
C LEU A 541 25.87 -27.53 0.38
N ASN A 542 26.04 -26.56 1.26
CA ASN A 542 26.70 -26.69 2.55
C ASN A 542 25.99 -25.87 3.64
N LYS A 543 26.53 -25.83 4.86
CA LYS A 543 25.93 -25.17 6.03
C LYS A 543 25.67 -23.65 5.90
N PHE A 544 26.27 -22.98 4.93
CA PHE A 544 26.05 -21.55 4.68
C PHE A 544 24.91 -21.29 3.67
N ASP A 545 24.36 -22.36 3.08
CA ASP A 545 23.28 -22.30 2.13
C ASP A 545 21.92 -22.53 2.81
N PHE A 546 20.85 -22.11 2.10
CA PHE A 546 19.49 -22.22 2.63
C PHE A 546 18.53 -22.66 1.53
N VAL A 547 17.75 -23.70 1.77
CA VAL A 547 16.75 -24.23 0.86
C VAL A 547 15.35 -23.96 1.41
N TYR A 548 14.51 -23.30 0.62
CA TYR A 548 13.08 -23.14 0.90
C TYR A 548 12.27 -24.06 -0.01
N ALA A 549 11.32 -24.79 0.55
CA ALA A 549 10.43 -25.68 -0.17
C ALA A 549 8.96 -25.32 0.10
N ASP A 550 8.18 -25.11 -0.96
CA ASP A 550 6.74 -24.89 -0.92
C ASP A 550 6.03 -25.78 -1.95
N PRO A 551 6.01 -27.10 -1.72
CA PRO A 551 5.46 -28.05 -2.66
C PRO A 551 3.95 -27.91 -2.80
N PRO A 552 3.30 -28.47 -3.83
CA PRO A 552 1.86 -28.72 -3.82
C PRO A 552 1.46 -29.54 -2.58
N TYR A 553 0.38 -29.16 -1.89
CA TYR A 553 0.00 -29.80 -0.64
C TYR A 553 -0.86 -31.05 -0.86
N LEU A 554 -0.45 -32.19 -0.33
CA LEU A 554 -1.08 -33.49 -0.50
C LEU A 554 -2.57 -33.50 -0.15
N ILE A 555 -2.97 -32.84 0.95
CA ILE A 555 -4.33 -32.86 1.48
C ILE A 555 -5.18 -31.66 1.05
N THR A 556 -4.61 -30.67 0.40
CA THR A 556 -5.37 -29.55 -0.16
C THR A 556 -5.55 -29.77 -1.64
N THR A 557 -6.48 -30.62 -2.04
CA THR A 557 -6.91 -30.78 -3.45
C THR A 557 -7.67 -29.57 -3.97
N GLY A 558 -7.11 -28.38 -3.81
CA GLY A 558 -7.42 -27.29 -4.69
C GLY A 558 -6.71 -27.63 -6.00
N SER A 559 -7.48 -27.96 -7.01
CA SER A 559 -7.01 -28.25 -8.34
C SER A 559 -5.84 -27.33 -8.75
N TYR A 560 -4.62 -27.73 -8.43
CA TYR A 560 -3.47 -27.44 -9.24
C TYR A 560 -3.84 -28.10 -10.57
N ASN A 561 -4.54 -27.35 -11.40
CA ASN A 561 -5.13 -27.79 -12.65
C ASN A 561 -4.07 -28.07 -13.73
N ASP A 562 -2.85 -28.38 -13.30
CA ASP A 562 -1.70 -28.62 -14.12
C ASP A 562 -1.44 -30.12 -14.34
N GLY A 563 -1.99 -30.97 -13.47
CA GLY A 563 -1.71 -32.40 -13.48
C GLY A 563 -2.26 -33.21 -14.66
N LYS A 564 -3.22 -32.68 -15.43
CA LYS A 564 -3.62 -33.30 -16.71
C LYS A 564 -2.86 -32.76 -17.93
N ARG A 565 -1.77 -31.99 -17.70
CA ARG A 565 -1.24 -31.02 -18.65
C ARG A 565 0.28 -31.04 -18.75
N GLY A 566 0.87 -32.19 -18.64
CA GLY A 566 2.32 -32.36 -18.73
C GLY A 566 3.06 -32.22 -17.42
N PHE A 567 2.42 -31.77 -16.33
CA PHE A 567 2.96 -31.77 -14.98
C PHE A 567 2.35 -32.92 -14.18
N LEU A 568 3.17 -33.74 -13.51
CA LEU A 568 2.72 -34.82 -12.65
C LEU A 568 1.96 -34.26 -11.44
N GLY A 569 0.80 -34.85 -11.12
CA GLY A 569 0.08 -34.51 -9.92
C GLY A 569 0.89 -34.87 -8.68
N TRP A 570 0.77 -34.07 -7.58
CA TRP A 570 1.46 -34.34 -6.31
C TRP A 570 0.78 -35.52 -5.58
N ASN A 571 1.57 -36.50 -5.09
CA ASN A 571 1.11 -37.70 -4.42
C ASN A 571 2.00 -38.03 -3.22
N GLU A 572 1.71 -39.12 -2.50
CA GLU A 572 2.47 -39.58 -1.33
C GLU A 572 3.92 -39.92 -1.66
N GLU A 573 4.20 -40.47 -2.85
CA GLU A 573 5.55 -40.79 -3.30
C GLU A 573 6.41 -39.52 -3.39
N HIS A 574 5.87 -38.44 -3.99
CA HIS A 574 6.56 -37.15 -4.06
C HIS A 574 6.78 -36.51 -2.69
N GLU A 575 5.83 -36.71 -1.74
CA GLU A 575 6.02 -36.28 -0.35
C GLU A 575 7.23 -37.01 0.29
N HIS A 576 7.33 -38.31 0.12
CA HIS A 576 8.45 -39.10 0.64
C HIS A 576 9.78 -38.72 -0.02
N GLU A 577 9.81 -38.53 -1.35
CA GLU A 577 11.00 -38.07 -2.06
C GLU A 577 11.48 -36.71 -1.57
N LEU A 578 10.55 -35.76 -1.37
CA LEU A 578 10.89 -34.44 -0.85
C LEU A 578 11.46 -34.52 0.56
N TYR A 579 10.85 -35.31 1.43
CA TYR A 579 11.32 -35.44 2.81
C TYR A 579 12.68 -36.13 2.90
N ASN A 580 12.95 -37.12 2.04
CA ASN A 580 14.27 -37.73 1.91
C ASN A 580 15.32 -36.73 1.43
N LEU A 581 14.96 -35.85 0.49
CA LEU A 581 15.82 -34.76 0.03
C LEU A 581 16.17 -33.81 1.19
N LEU A 582 15.14 -33.37 1.96
CA LEU A 582 15.34 -32.46 3.09
C LEU A 582 16.14 -33.14 4.22
N ASP A 583 15.96 -34.43 4.45
CA ASP A 583 16.76 -35.20 5.40
C ASP A 583 18.23 -35.29 4.95
N THR A 584 18.48 -35.45 3.65
CA THR A 584 19.83 -35.46 3.08
C THR A 584 20.49 -34.09 3.24
N LEU A 585 19.76 -33.00 3.03
CA LEU A 585 20.23 -31.63 3.27
C LEU A 585 20.58 -31.43 4.75
N ASN A 586 19.71 -31.89 5.66
CA ASN A 586 19.97 -31.84 7.10
C ASN A 586 21.25 -32.60 7.48
N ALA A 587 21.46 -33.80 6.95
CA ALA A 587 22.67 -34.59 7.21
C ALA A 587 23.96 -33.90 6.73
N LYS A 588 23.88 -33.04 5.70
CA LYS A 588 24.97 -32.18 5.24
C LYS A 588 25.13 -30.88 6.02
N GLY A 589 24.23 -30.61 6.98
CA GLY A 589 24.18 -29.35 7.72
C GLY A 589 23.60 -28.17 6.93
N VAL A 590 23.00 -28.41 5.77
CA VAL A 590 22.31 -27.38 4.98
C VAL A 590 21.00 -27.00 5.69
N ARG A 591 20.78 -25.71 5.88
CA ARG A 591 19.54 -25.21 6.50
C ARG A 591 18.39 -25.31 5.50
N PHE A 592 17.20 -25.69 6.01
CA PHE A 592 16.01 -25.67 5.17
C PHE A 592 14.78 -25.18 5.92
N ALA A 593 13.80 -24.69 5.16
CA ALA A 593 12.44 -24.42 5.63
C ALA A 593 11.41 -25.00 4.64
N LEU A 594 10.45 -25.76 5.17
CA LEU A 594 9.36 -26.36 4.41
C LEU A 594 8.03 -25.72 4.80
N SER A 595 7.32 -25.09 3.87
CA SER A 595 5.91 -24.74 4.02
C SER A 595 5.03 -25.92 3.65
N ASN A 596 4.07 -26.29 4.50
CA ASN A 596 3.09 -27.33 4.19
C ASN A 596 1.86 -27.20 5.12
N VAL A 597 0.86 -28.09 4.97
CA VAL A 597 -0.39 -28.11 5.73
C VAL A 597 -0.51 -29.44 6.48
N ILE A 598 -0.63 -29.38 7.81
CA ILE A 598 -0.78 -30.56 8.66
C ILE A 598 -2.20 -31.10 8.60
N ASP A 599 -3.21 -30.24 8.66
CA ASP A 599 -4.61 -30.62 8.54
C ASP A 599 -5.42 -29.62 7.74
N HIS A 600 -6.42 -30.11 7.00
CA HIS A 600 -7.34 -29.33 6.20
C HIS A 600 -8.69 -30.02 6.11
N LYS A 601 -9.77 -29.35 6.56
CA LYS A 601 -11.16 -29.87 6.50
C LYS A 601 -11.33 -31.28 7.06
N GLY A 602 -10.66 -31.59 8.13
CA GLY A 602 -10.71 -32.90 8.78
C GLY A 602 -9.84 -33.98 8.14
N MET A 603 -9.07 -33.67 7.11
CA MET A 603 -8.01 -34.53 6.57
C MET A 603 -6.67 -34.16 7.20
N GLU A 604 -5.92 -35.14 7.69
CA GLU A 604 -4.58 -34.95 8.25
C GLU A 604 -3.51 -35.49 7.30
N ASN A 605 -2.42 -34.73 7.10
CA ASN A 605 -1.22 -35.23 6.45
C ASN A 605 -0.36 -35.98 7.45
N MET A 606 -0.61 -37.29 7.57
CA MET A 606 0.08 -38.15 8.53
C MET A 606 1.56 -38.34 8.19
N ILE A 607 1.93 -38.28 6.89
CA ILE A 607 3.32 -38.39 6.42
C ILE A 607 4.11 -37.18 6.96
N LEU A 608 3.60 -35.97 6.71
CA LEU A 608 4.20 -34.73 7.24
C LEU A 608 4.26 -34.75 8.76
N LYS A 609 3.14 -35.08 9.43
CA LYS A 609 3.01 -35.05 10.88
C LYS A 609 4.03 -35.98 11.59
N ASN A 610 4.31 -37.12 10.97
CA ASN A 610 5.30 -38.07 11.52
C ASN A 610 6.73 -37.63 11.18
N TRP A 611 7.00 -37.20 9.98
CA TRP A 611 8.32 -36.75 9.53
C TRP A 611 8.79 -35.51 10.31
N ALA A 612 7.89 -34.51 10.45
CA ALA A 612 8.22 -33.22 11.07
C ALA A 612 8.54 -33.29 12.58
N LYS A 613 8.23 -34.40 13.29
CA LYS A 613 8.52 -34.58 14.73
C LYS A 613 10.01 -34.39 15.07
N LYS A 614 10.91 -34.60 14.13
CA LYS A 614 12.37 -34.47 14.32
C LYS A 614 12.88 -33.03 14.04
N TYR A 615 12.00 -32.11 13.70
CA TYR A 615 12.32 -30.74 13.31
C TYR A 615 11.50 -29.72 14.12
N THR A 616 11.84 -28.44 13.97
CA THR A 616 11.07 -27.35 14.59
C THR A 616 9.85 -27.02 13.75
N ILE A 617 8.66 -27.02 14.34
CA ILE A 617 7.39 -26.73 13.67
C ILE A 617 6.89 -25.36 14.13
N HIS A 618 6.76 -24.42 13.19
CA HIS A 618 6.21 -23.09 13.43
C HIS A 618 4.79 -23.00 12.85
N PRO A 619 3.75 -22.82 13.67
CA PRO A 619 2.38 -22.64 13.17
C PRO A 619 2.23 -21.30 12.45
N ILE A 620 1.68 -21.31 11.23
CA ILE A 620 1.46 -20.13 10.40
C ILE A 620 -0.04 -19.80 10.37
N LYS A 621 -0.40 -18.61 10.84
CA LYS A 621 -1.80 -18.16 10.85
C LYS A 621 -2.21 -17.67 9.47
N LYS A 622 -3.02 -18.44 8.76
CA LYS A 622 -3.58 -18.04 7.45
C LYS A 622 -5.07 -17.70 7.59
N THR A 623 -5.42 -16.44 7.40
CA THR A 623 -6.83 -16.01 7.34
C THR A 623 -7.34 -16.12 5.90
N TYR A 624 -8.02 -17.21 5.55
CA TYR A 624 -8.73 -17.36 4.27
C TYR A 624 -10.02 -16.50 4.24
N LYS A 625 -9.90 -15.19 4.26
CA LYS A 625 -11.06 -14.28 4.19
C LYS A 625 -11.22 -13.63 2.82
N ASN A 626 -11.12 -14.32 1.71
CA ASN A 626 -11.54 -13.75 0.40
C ASN A 626 -11.38 -14.77 -0.74
N SER A 627 -12.05 -15.91 -0.66
CA SER A 627 -12.43 -16.64 -1.87
C SER A 627 -13.94 -16.64 -1.95
N SER A 628 -14.48 -16.08 -3.03
CA SER A 628 -15.92 -15.91 -3.28
C SER A 628 -16.70 -17.22 -3.43
N TYR A 629 -16.11 -18.37 -3.09
CA TYR A 629 -16.67 -19.70 -3.27
C TYR A 629 -16.75 -20.57 -2.01
N ASN A 630 -16.31 -20.09 -0.82
CA ASN A 630 -16.42 -20.88 0.39
C ASN A 630 -17.26 -20.17 1.45
N THR A 631 -18.49 -20.61 1.61
CA THR A 631 -19.43 -20.25 2.68
C THR A 631 -19.15 -20.96 4.01
N ASN A 632 -18.22 -21.92 4.05
CA ASN A 632 -17.87 -22.68 5.27
C ASN A 632 -16.48 -22.31 5.78
N ARG A 633 -16.37 -22.01 7.07
CA ARG A 633 -15.11 -21.89 7.83
C ARG A 633 -14.37 -23.21 7.73
N SER A 634 -13.35 -23.30 6.88
CA SER A 634 -12.44 -24.42 6.87
C SER A 634 -11.16 -23.97 7.59
N ASP A 635 -10.95 -24.48 8.79
CA ASP A 635 -9.69 -24.35 9.51
C ASP A 635 -8.64 -25.18 8.75
N SER A 636 -7.54 -24.56 8.37
CA SER A 636 -6.40 -25.18 7.72
C SER A 636 -5.18 -24.79 8.54
N ASN A 637 -4.47 -25.78 9.09
CA ASN A 637 -3.26 -25.56 9.87
C ASN A 637 -2.03 -25.60 8.95
N GLU A 638 -1.64 -24.43 8.44
CA GLU A 638 -0.40 -24.23 7.69
C GLU A 638 0.78 -24.12 8.67
N VAL A 639 1.90 -24.74 8.33
CA VAL A 639 3.11 -24.73 9.15
C VAL A 639 4.34 -24.43 8.30
N LEU A 640 5.37 -23.89 8.96
CA LEU A 640 6.73 -23.86 8.48
C LEU A 640 7.56 -24.83 9.32
N VAL A 641 8.20 -25.80 8.69
CA VAL A 641 9.09 -26.77 9.35
C VAL A 641 10.54 -26.41 9.05
N THR A 642 11.37 -26.26 10.07
CA THR A 642 12.79 -25.87 9.92
C THR A 642 13.70 -26.85 10.66
N ASN A 643 14.94 -27.00 10.18
CA ASN A 643 15.97 -27.87 10.79
C ASN A 643 16.99 -27.10 11.65
N TYR A 644 16.71 -25.84 11.97
CA TYR A 644 17.56 -24.97 12.79
C TYR A 644 16.75 -24.28 13.89
#